data_b02468abb6b093bd1a5a1ffc62f09e5e
#
_entry.id   b02468abb6b093bd1a5a1ffc62f09e5e
#
_cell.length_a   1.000
_cell.length_b   1.000
_cell.length_c   1.000
_cell.angle_alpha   90.00
_cell.angle_beta   90.00
_cell.angle_gamma   90.00
#
_symmetry.space_group_name_H-M   'P 1'
#
loop_
_entity.id
_entity.type
_entity.pdbx_description
1 polymer ?
#
loop_
_entity_poly.entity_id
_entity_poly.type
_entity_poly.pdbx_seq_one_letter_code
_entity_poly.pdbx_strand_id
1 'polypeptide(L)'
;MSKFPRTWLALSITTALCVTNAQAETSVQENSQEDQGSVSQVDLSDSQTELTDNSTAEQNAEPAAELTAIVSAAEDQTFDLTSQCLIPEKSEEEEELPTHVEADSLDGINGKEATYRGNVKVTQGTKRVNADTVTLYQAENTIVARGNVEMSDGQIKTVSETATSNLDTDVTTLEMANYNLLCQNGRGDAKVIRVEGKLYYELEDGSITSCPEDDNSWRLVSSSIQIDQEAEEATLYNPRFEIQNVPVFYLPWLTVPIGDTRKTGFLYPTVAYGTSDGFELDIPVYWNLAPNYDLETTFKYMSERGLQTDGTFRYLSGWGRGQIEGQYLADDQKYPELGDRWGVGYTHYGVFDRNWKLEVDYAKVSDIYFFRDVSSSIGEREDGQLLQQGKVSYRNDHWDTSLLVRDFQLLSTTTDLPYRMVPQLSAKYFYPELLPYLDFDMVSHATHFDTDDERNAKPGQATRLHIEPGLTIPLHTTWGSWETEGRVLGTYYHQDLDGVDLSLEDTRNLDSNVARIIPEFRSTGTLYLERGTSFIDGYTQTLEPKVQYLYVPYEDQSNIYDYDTTLMQTDYYGLFRTRKYSGVDKIAAANQISYGATTRFYDSNYRERMNLAFGQIYYLNTGNTGNTSETDPADSNYSAWAIESDFNFNDYLFYHGGIQYDISDSEVQLANSTIEYRQGPGYIQTNYRYVTRSYLDKTVGNSINLDSITTDGISQVGLLGGYKLSRNWNFNAQYFYDTTEDIMLEALARVTYTSDCWYVGITYTDQLRSWPGGVGTPTPGPEYEENISFNIGIIGFGTNFGTDYGDGGNALGYGRPFYLNN
;
A
#
# COMPACT_ATOMS: atom_id res chain seq x y z
N MET A 1 -42.01 -22.12 -2.72
CA MET A 1 -40.54 -21.98 -2.66
C MET A 1 -40.14 -22.24 -1.24
N SER A 2 -39.39 -23.30 -0.99
CA SER A 2 -39.17 -23.88 0.32
C SER A 2 -38.12 -23.06 1.07
N LYS A 3 -38.43 -22.63 2.27
CA LYS A 3 -37.51 -22.01 3.22
C LYS A 3 -36.41 -23.01 3.55
N PHE A 4 -35.20 -22.77 3.08
CA PHE A 4 -34.00 -23.44 3.60
C PHE A 4 -33.75 -22.93 5.04
N PRO A 5 -33.40 -23.81 5.98
CA PRO A 5 -33.12 -23.40 7.33
C PRO A 5 -31.83 -22.58 7.37
N ARG A 6 -31.93 -21.38 7.95
CA ARG A 6 -30.85 -20.38 8.14
C ARG A 6 -29.57 -20.87 8.88
N THR A 7 -29.57 -22.09 9.37
CA THR A 7 -28.52 -22.62 10.23
C THR A 7 -27.31 -23.21 9.52
N TRP A 8 -27.35 -23.39 8.21
CA TRP A 8 -26.22 -24.01 7.46
C TRP A 8 -25.28 -22.98 6.78
N LEU A 9 -25.71 -21.73 6.65
CA LEU A 9 -24.88 -20.68 6.06
C LEU A 9 -23.90 -20.02 7.06
N ALA A 10 -24.08 -20.30 8.37
CA ALA A 10 -23.25 -19.69 9.41
C ALA A 10 -21.86 -20.34 9.58
N LEU A 11 -21.56 -21.43 8.87
CA LEU A 11 -20.33 -22.18 9.06
C LEU A 11 -19.19 -21.85 8.10
N SER A 12 -19.43 -20.98 7.15
CA SER A 12 -18.36 -20.59 6.24
C SER A 12 -18.43 -19.11 6.06
N ILE A 13 -17.68 -18.33 6.90
CA ILE A 13 -17.57 -16.99 6.44
C ILE A 13 -17.24 -15.97 7.47
N THR A 14 -16.07 -15.35 7.41
CA THR A 14 -15.93 -14.17 8.18
C THR A 14 -14.61 -13.43 8.10
N THR A 15 -14.44 -12.23 7.77
CA THR A 15 -13.54 -11.24 8.34
C THR A 15 -13.86 -9.84 8.00
N ALA A 16 -13.70 -9.06 8.87
CA ALA A 16 -13.44 -7.66 8.97
C ALA A 16 -14.50 -6.94 9.78
N LEU A 17 -14.31 -6.90 11.00
CA LEU A 17 -14.70 -5.82 11.88
C LEU A 17 -13.65 -5.68 12.93
N CYS A 18 -13.00 -4.61 12.93
CA CYS A 18 -12.19 -4.01 13.97
C CYS A 18 -10.83 -3.59 13.48
N VAL A 19 -10.74 -2.43 13.04
CA VAL A 19 -9.62 -1.56 13.33
C VAL A 19 -10.20 -0.17 13.53
N THR A 20 -10.66 0.12 14.70
CA THR A 20 -10.87 1.49 15.12
C THR A 20 -10.26 1.67 16.48
N ASN A 21 -9.36 2.59 16.55
CA ASN A 21 -8.68 3.04 17.77
C ASN A 21 -7.61 2.12 18.40
N ALA A 22 -7.20 1.01 17.79
CA ALA A 22 -6.07 0.22 18.29
C ALA A 22 -4.70 0.67 17.77
N GLN A 23 -4.63 1.61 16.81
CA GLN A 23 -3.34 2.00 16.23
C GLN A 23 -2.39 2.77 17.17
N ALA A 24 -2.85 3.23 18.31
CA ALA A 24 -1.94 3.88 19.26
C ALA A 24 -1.10 2.92 20.09
N GLU A 25 -1.47 1.64 20.20
CA GLU A 25 -0.77 0.69 21.08
C GLU A 25 -0.28 -0.61 20.43
N THR A 26 -0.76 -1.00 19.24
CA THR A 26 -0.40 -2.28 18.62
C THR A 26 0.97 -2.31 17.96
N SER A 27 1.64 -1.18 17.78
CA SER A 27 3.01 -1.16 17.25
C SER A 27 4.09 -1.66 18.22
N VAL A 28 3.74 -2.05 19.44
CA VAL A 28 4.71 -2.42 20.48
C VAL A 28 4.75 -3.93 20.78
N GLN A 29 3.75 -4.70 20.36
CA GLN A 29 3.73 -6.14 20.65
C GLN A 29 4.17 -7.07 19.49
N GLU A 30 4.29 -6.58 18.28
CA GLU A 30 4.70 -7.43 17.14
C GLU A 30 6.23 -7.61 16.97
N ASN A 31 7.05 -6.91 17.76
CA ASN A 31 8.50 -6.98 17.64
C ASN A 31 9.23 -7.81 18.72
N SER A 32 8.55 -8.68 19.43
CA SER A 32 9.19 -9.54 20.43
C SER A 32 9.36 -11.00 20.03
N GLN A 33 9.18 -11.34 18.76
CA GLN A 33 9.33 -12.72 18.27
C GLN A 33 10.23 -12.87 17.04
N GLU A 34 11.23 -12.01 16.86
CA GLU A 34 12.31 -12.37 15.94
C GLU A 34 13.68 -12.08 16.57
N ASP A 35 14.45 -13.13 16.56
CA ASP A 35 15.91 -13.22 16.58
C ASP A 35 16.63 -13.31 17.92
N GLN A 36 16.74 -14.55 18.38
CA GLN A 36 17.93 -15.02 19.08
C GLN A 36 18.78 -15.90 18.16
N GLY A 37 19.45 -15.24 17.22
CA GLY A 37 20.57 -15.80 16.50
C GLY A 37 21.87 -15.21 17.06
N SER A 38 22.59 -15.98 17.84
CA SER A 38 23.92 -15.68 18.38
C SER A 38 24.91 -15.31 17.28
N VAL A 39 25.44 -14.09 17.30
CA VAL A 39 26.65 -13.75 16.54
C VAL A 39 27.84 -13.70 17.51
N SER A 40 28.65 -14.73 17.45
CA SER A 40 29.99 -14.72 18.01
C SER A 40 30.90 -13.82 17.17
N GLN A 41 31.56 -12.89 17.84
CA GLN A 41 32.69 -12.11 17.31
C GLN A 41 33.81 -13.05 16.87
N VAL A 42 34.30 -12.81 15.66
CA VAL A 42 35.63 -13.29 15.25
C VAL A 42 36.41 -12.10 14.71
N ASP A 43 37.56 -11.91 15.40
CA ASP A 43 38.61 -10.96 15.12
C ASP A 43 39.26 -11.18 13.73
N LEU A 44 39.62 -10.08 13.08
CA LEU A 44 40.43 -10.01 11.88
C LEU A 44 41.91 -9.95 12.28
N SER A 45 42.69 -10.96 11.91
CA SER A 45 44.11 -10.77 11.61
C SER A 45 44.66 -11.85 10.68
N ASP A 46 45.17 -11.36 9.55
CA ASP A 46 46.26 -11.85 8.69
C ASP A 46 46.60 -13.35 8.62
N SER A 47 46.53 -13.91 7.40
CA SER A 47 47.76 -14.31 6.65
C SER A 47 47.49 -15.08 5.38
N GLN A 48 48.23 -14.70 4.36
CA GLN A 48 48.39 -15.37 3.06
C GLN A 48 49.02 -16.77 3.22
N THR A 49 48.67 -17.71 2.36
CA THR A 49 49.58 -18.53 1.49
C THR A 49 48.83 -19.63 0.72
N GLU A 50 49.00 -19.55 -0.57
CA GLU A 50 49.38 -20.49 -1.62
C GLU A 50 48.94 -21.97 -1.63
N LEU A 51 48.34 -22.33 -2.79
CA LEU A 51 48.62 -23.42 -3.73
C LEU A 51 48.53 -24.89 -3.27
N THR A 52 47.74 -25.67 -3.88
CA THR A 52 47.96 -26.72 -4.91
C THR A 52 46.86 -27.78 -4.90
N ASP A 53 46.20 -27.93 -6.02
CA ASP A 53 46.14 -29.04 -6.98
C ASP A 53 45.73 -30.46 -6.52
N ASN A 54 44.88 -31.03 -7.34
CA ASN A 54 44.65 -32.43 -7.73
C ASN A 54 43.50 -33.28 -7.18
N SER A 55 42.54 -33.39 -8.13
CA SER A 55 42.11 -34.66 -8.76
C SER A 55 41.10 -35.59 -8.07
N THR A 56 40.09 -35.84 -8.87
CA THR A 56 39.35 -37.11 -9.13
C THR A 56 38.47 -37.69 -8.04
N ALA A 57 37.19 -37.69 -8.34
CA ALA A 57 36.41 -38.91 -8.59
C ALA A 57 34.94 -38.64 -8.88
N GLU A 58 34.55 -39.14 -9.98
CA GLU A 58 33.26 -39.38 -10.56
C GLU A 58 32.19 -40.04 -9.63
N GLN A 59 30.96 -39.65 -9.91
CA GLN A 59 29.80 -40.44 -10.24
C GLN A 59 28.58 -40.33 -9.36
N ASN A 60 27.46 -40.05 -10.07
CA ASN A 60 26.08 -40.33 -9.79
C ASN A 60 25.26 -39.30 -9.01
N ALA A 61 24.66 -38.37 -9.78
CA ALA A 61 23.33 -37.81 -9.51
C ALA A 61 22.70 -37.29 -10.81
N GLU A 62 21.84 -38.04 -11.42
CA GLU A 62 20.69 -37.58 -12.20
C GLU A 62 19.52 -38.46 -11.78
N PRO A 63 18.23 -37.98 -11.79
CA PRO A 63 17.66 -36.99 -12.67
C PRO A 63 16.73 -35.97 -11.93
N ALA A 64 16.99 -34.69 -12.12
CA ALA A 64 16.02 -33.63 -11.82
C ALA A 64 15.85 -32.64 -12.99
N ALA A 65 16.21 -33.04 -14.18
CA ALA A 65 16.22 -32.17 -15.38
C ALA A 65 15.01 -32.38 -16.32
N GLU A 66 14.06 -33.26 -15.99
CA GLU A 66 12.96 -33.59 -16.94
C GLU A 66 11.61 -32.94 -16.65
N LEU A 67 11.45 -32.20 -15.52
CA LEU A 67 10.20 -31.50 -15.22
C LEU A 67 10.24 -29.98 -15.48
N THR A 68 11.40 -29.43 -15.78
CA THR A 68 11.54 -27.99 -16.14
C THR A 68 11.42 -27.73 -17.64
N ALA A 69 11.43 -28.77 -18.46
CA ALA A 69 11.39 -28.63 -19.92
C ALA A 69 9.97 -28.65 -20.53
N ILE A 70 8.92 -28.84 -19.77
CA ILE A 70 7.54 -28.89 -20.29
C ILE A 70 6.76 -27.60 -20.02
N VAL A 71 7.25 -26.68 -19.16
CA VAL A 71 6.63 -25.39 -18.94
C VAL A 71 7.25 -24.25 -19.79
N SER A 72 8.39 -24.48 -20.42
CA SER A 72 9.06 -23.46 -21.26
C SER A 72 8.71 -23.49 -22.76
N ALA A 73 7.71 -24.28 -23.19
CA ALA A 73 7.38 -24.45 -24.61
C ALA A 73 6.12 -23.69 -25.06
N ALA A 74 5.68 -22.69 -24.29
CA ALA A 74 4.59 -21.78 -24.68
C ALA A 74 4.90 -20.31 -24.38
N GLU A 75 6.14 -19.92 -24.19
CA GLU A 75 6.54 -18.50 -24.31
C GLU A 75 6.72 -18.21 -25.81
N ASP A 76 5.70 -17.61 -26.35
CA ASP A 76 5.71 -16.95 -27.66
C ASP A 76 6.89 -15.99 -27.70
N GLN A 77 7.82 -16.21 -28.64
CA GLN A 77 9.01 -15.39 -28.84
C GLN A 77 8.57 -13.99 -29.27
N THR A 78 8.18 -13.16 -28.31
CA THR A 78 8.31 -11.72 -28.47
C THR A 78 9.82 -11.45 -28.50
N PHE A 79 10.31 -11.04 -29.62
CA PHE A 79 11.72 -10.69 -29.85
C PHE A 79 12.01 -9.50 -28.93
N ASP A 80 12.58 -9.80 -27.77
CA ASP A 80 12.93 -8.79 -26.75
C ASP A 80 14.13 -8.00 -27.25
N LEU A 81 13.87 -6.83 -27.87
CA LEU A 81 14.90 -5.91 -28.35
C LEU A 81 15.80 -5.42 -27.21
N THR A 82 15.29 -5.38 -25.98
CA THR A 82 16.06 -4.96 -24.79
C THR A 82 17.18 -5.93 -24.45
N SER A 83 17.10 -7.20 -24.90
CA SER A 83 18.18 -8.18 -24.78
C SER A 83 19.43 -7.81 -25.58
N GLN A 84 19.35 -6.88 -26.55
CA GLN A 84 20.44 -6.37 -27.36
C GLN A 84 21.05 -5.06 -26.85
N CYS A 85 20.49 -4.50 -25.75
CA CYS A 85 21.01 -3.29 -25.12
C CYS A 85 22.44 -3.54 -24.60
N LEU A 86 23.39 -2.81 -25.10
CA LEU A 86 24.76 -2.79 -24.62
C LEU A 86 25.05 -1.37 -24.11
N ILE A 87 24.97 -1.17 -22.83
CA ILE A 87 25.38 0.10 -22.21
C ILE A 87 26.92 0.09 -22.21
N PRO A 88 27.60 0.98 -22.93
CA PRO A 88 29.04 1.05 -22.86
C PRO A 88 29.46 1.43 -21.45
N GLU A 89 30.29 0.58 -20.80
CA GLU A 89 30.99 1.02 -19.60
C GLU A 89 31.81 2.27 -19.97
N LYS A 90 31.74 3.30 -19.13
CA LYS A 90 32.52 4.54 -19.25
C LYS A 90 34.02 4.24 -19.11
N SER A 91 34.64 3.59 -20.13
CA SER A 91 36.06 3.41 -20.19
C SER A 91 36.61 4.24 -21.37
N GLU A 92 37.50 5.17 -21.03
CA GLU A 92 38.27 5.97 -21.99
C GLU A 92 39.10 5.14 -22.99
N GLU A 93 39.14 3.80 -22.85
CA GLU A 93 39.97 2.86 -23.65
C GLU A 93 39.30 2.35 -24.94
N GLU A 94 38.01 2.65 -25.23
CA GLU A 94 37.34 2.17 -26.45
C GLU A 94 37.77 2.89 -27.74
N GLU A 95 38.43 4.05 -27.64
CA GLU A 95 38.84 4.83 -28.84
C GLU A 95 39.97 4.20 -29.66
N GLU A 96 40.69 3.23 -29.11
CA GLU A 96 41.81 2.56 -29.77
C GLU A 96 41.48 1.14 -30.29
N LEU A 97 40.21 0.72 -30.27
CA LEU A 97 39.87 -0.61 -30.77
C LEU A 97 40.02 -0.69 -32.29
N PRO A 98 40.67 -1.74 -32.84
CA PRO A 98 40.88 -1.87 -34.27
C PRO A 98 39.53 -2.09 -34.96
N THR A 99 39.36 -1.40 -36.12
CA THR A 99 38.24 -1.62 -37.03
C THR A 99 38.47 -2.91 -37.80
N HIS A 100 37.51 -3.82 -37.73
CA HIS A 100 37.53 -5.08 -38.49
C HIS A 100 36.52 -5.01 -39.64
N VAL A 101 36.92 -5.35 -40.84
CA VAL A 101 36.09 -5.31 -42.05
C VAL A 101 36.10 -6.68 -42.74
N GLU A 102 34.89 -7.22 -42.96
CA GLU A 102 34.65 -8.44 -43.72
C GLU A 102 33.87 -8.07 -45.00
N ALA A 103 34.24 -8.58 -46.13
CA ALA A 103 33.55 -8.37 -47.44
C ALA A 103 33.88 -9.48 -48.42
N ASP A 104 33.02 -9.66 -49.43
CA ASP A 104 33.25 -10.65 -50.49
C ASP A 104 34.38 -10.21 -51.44
N SER A 105 34.53 -8.91 -51.66
CA SER A 105 35.60 -8.37 -52.55
C SER A 105 36.03 -6.96 -52.13
N LEU A 106 37.27 -6.62 -52.43
CA LEU A 106 37.87 -5.31 -52.23
C LEU A 106 38.46 -4.80 -53.57
N ASP A 107 37.99 -3.66 -54.03
CA ASP A 107 38.51 -2.89 -55.07
C ASP A 107 39.14 -1.60 -54.56
N GLY A 108 40.40 -1.29 -54.89
CA GLY A 108 41.04 -0.10 -54.37
C GLY A 108 41.97 0.60 -55.32
N ILE A 109 41.96 1.95 -55.27
CA ILE A 109 42.95 2.80 -55.93
C ILE A 109 43.85 3.38 -54.86
N ASN A 110 45.11 2.95 -54.87
CA ASN A 110 46.06 3.31 -53.78
C ASN A 110 46.12 4.83 -53.56
N GLY A 111 45.92 5.24 -52.33
CA GLY A 111 45.93 6.63 -51.87
C GLY A 111 44.70 7.47 -52.27
N LYS A 112 43.62 6.87 -52.81
CA LYS A 112 42.39 7.57 -53.20
C LYS A 112 41.15 6.97 -52.58
N GLU A 113 40.82 5.75 -52.92
CA GLU A 113 39.60 5.08 -52.49
C GLU A 113 39.82 3.58 -52.31
N ALA A 114 39.05 3.00 -51.40
CA ALA A 114 38.92 1.56 -51.21
C ALA A 114 37.43 1.21 -51.10
N THR A 115 36.93 0.35 -52.00
CA THR A 115 35.53 -0.07 -52.06
C THR A 115 35.41 -1.54 -51.72
N TYR A 116 34.74 -1.84 -50.62
CA TYR A 116 34.35 -3.17 -50.19
C TYR A 116 32.97 -3.48 -50.76
N ARG A 117 32.76 -4.68 -51.28
CA ARG A 117 31.50 -5.09 -51.93
C ARG A 117 31.08 -6.48 -51.47
N GLY A 118 29.78 -6.66 -51.34
CA GLY A 118 29.10 -7.90 -50.97
C GLY A 118 29.19 -8.21 -49.50
N ASN A 119 28.02 -8.25 -48.82
CA ASN A 119 27.86 -8.58 -47.38
C ASN A 119 28.91 -7.91 -46.50
N VAL A 120 29.14 -6.62 -46.71
CA VAL A 120 30.16 -5.87 -45.94
C VAL A 120 29.75 -5.74 -44.50
N LYS A 121 30.65 -6.18 -43.57
CA LYS A 121 30.48 -6.02 -42.13
C LYS A 121 31.68 -5.25 -41.60
N VAL A 122 31.39 -4.14 -40.94
CA VAL A 122 32.36 -3.32 -40.22
C VAL A 122 32.06 -3.37 -38.72
N THR A 123 33.03 -3.73 -37.94
CA THR A 123 32.89 -3.80 -36.44
C THR A 123 34.02 -3.04 -35.79
N GLN A 124 33.69 -2.24 -34.77
CA GLN A 124 34.62 -1.52 -33.89
C GLN A 124 34.01 -1.39 -32.53
N GLY A 125 34.48 -2.15 -31.55
CA GLY A 125 33.86 -2.18 -30.21
C GLY A 125 32.39 -2.63 -30.31
N THR A 126 31.47 -1.82 -29.75
CA THR A 126 30.04 -2.04 -29.83
C THR A 126 29.40 -1.61 -31.16
N LYS A 127 30.10 -0.76 -31.94
CA LYS A 127 29.62 -0.27 -33.24
C LYS A 127 29.68 -1.36 -34.30
N ARG A 128 28.59 -1.56 -35.03
CA ARG A 128 28.46 -2.52 -36.13
C ARG A 128 27.76 -1.83 -37.29
N VAL A 129 28.31 -2.02 -38.49
CA VAL A 129 27.70 -1.54 -39.73
C VAL A 129 27.70 -2.69 -40.74
N ASN A 130 26.52 -3.01 -41.27
CA ASN A 130 26.34 -3.96 -42.37
C ASN A 130 25.84 -3.17 -43.58
N ALA A 131 26.36 -3.48 -44.80
CA ALA A 131 25.93 -2.84 -46.03
C ALA A 131 26.25 -3.71 -47.27
N ASP A 132 25.62 -3.42 -48.38
CA ASP A 132 25.96 -4.07 -49.65
C ASP A 132 27.33 -3.58 -50.21
N THR A 133 27.65 -2.31 -49.99
CA THR A 133 28.87 -1.67 -50.42
C THR A 133 29.35 -0.62 -49.45
N VAL A 134 30.63 -0.61 -49.10
CA VAL A 134 31.27 0.44 -48.30
C VAL A 134 32.48 0.98 -49.03
N THR A 135 32.52 2.29 -49.26
CA THR A 135 33.65 2.98 -49.93
C THR A 135 34.32 3.93 -48.94
N LEU A 136 35.61 3.77 -48.75
CA LEU A 136 36.47 4.70 -47.99
C LEU A 136 37.16 5.64 -48.98
N TYR A 137 36.89 6.94 -48.90
CA TYR A 137 37.57 8.02 -49.59
C TYR A 137 38.71 8.53 -48.70
N GLN A 138 39.95 8.05 -49.02
CA GLN A 138 41.11 8.31 -48.16
C GLN A 138 41.52 9.79 -48.12
N ALA A 139 41.30 10.53 -49.20
CA ALA A 139 41.67 11.96 -49.26
C ALA A 139 40.73 12.86 -48.45
N GLU A 140 39.49 12.42 -48.27
CA GLU A 140 38.41 13.17 -47.57
C GLU A 140 38.13 12.57 -46.18
N ASN A 141 38.86 11.50 -45.85
CA ASN A 141 38.68 10.72 -44.62
C ASN A 141 37.20 10.38 -44.36
N THR A 142 36.48 9.99 -45.46
CA THR A 142 35.04 9.79 -45.43
C THR A 142 34.69 8.36 -45.85
N ILE A 143 33.79 7.73 -45.09
CA ILE A 143 33.23 6.42 -45.41
C ILE A 143 31.80 6.61 -45.92
N VAL A 144 31.47 5.97 -47.03
CA VAL A 144 30.10 5.94 -47.57
C VAL A 144 29.65 4.50 -47.70
N ALA A 145 28.62 4.13 -46.95
CA ALA A 145 27.93 2.86 -47.02
C ALA A 145 26.65 2.99 -47.85
N ARG A 146 26.35 2.01 -48.71
CA ARG A 146 25.17 2.02 -49.59
C ARG A 146 24.57 0.63 -49.72
N GLY A 147 23.23 0.62 -49.77
CA GLY A 147 22.41 -0.58 -49.94
C GLY A 147 22.25 -1.35 -48.64
N ASN A 148 21.00 -1.43 -48.15
CA ASN A 148 20.62 -2.13 -46.93
C ASN A 148 21.56 -1.82 -45.75
N VAL A 149 21.85 -0.54 -45.55
CA VAL A 149 22.76 -0.12 -44.49
C VAL A 149 22.09 -0.29 -43.13
N GLU A 150 22.61 -1.24 -42.36
CA GLU A 150 22.21 -1.47 -41.00
C GLU A 150 23.34 -1.03 -40.06
N MET A 151 23.07 -0.07 -39.18
CA MET A 151 24.03 0.43 -38.19
C MET A 151 23.52 0.23 -36.80
N SER A 152 24.38 -0.18 -35.86
CA SER A 152 24.07 -0.25 -34.42
C SER A 152 25.30 0.15 -33.62
N ASP A 153 25.08 0.91 -32.53
CA ASP A 153 26.10 1.26 -31.54
C ASP A 153 25.86 0.55 -30.18
N GLY A 154 24.84 -0.32 -30.13
CA GLY A 154 24.40 -1.01 -28.91
C GLY A 154 23.27 -0.32 -28.12
N GLN A 155 22.95 0.93 -28.47
CA GLN A 155 21.81 1.67 -27.86
C GLN A 155 20.71 1.95 -28.88
N ILE A 156 21.11 2.26 -30.09
CA ILE A 156 20.21 2.46 -31.24
C ILE A 156 20.61 1.54 -32.41
N LYS A 157 19.60 1.01 -33.05
CA LYS A 157 19.74 0.26 -34.30
C LYS A 157 19.03 1.04 -35.40
N THR A 158 19.73 1.33 -36.49
CA THR A 158 19.19 2.06 -37.66
C THR A 158 19.28 1.22 -38.92
N VAL A 159 18.28 1.38 -39.80
CA VAL A 159 18.28 0.81 -41.16
C VAL A 159 18.03 1.95 -42.13
N SER A 160 18.94 2.14 -43.09
CA SER A 160 18.89 3.24 -44.05
C SER A 160 19.33 2.80 -45.47
N GLU A 161 19.09 3.62 -46.46
CA GLU A 161 19.58 3.37 -47.83
C GLU A 161 21.06 3.75 -47.97
N THR A 162 21.45 4.86 -47.31
CA THR A 162 22.82 5.37 -47.36
C THR A 162 23.27 5.87 -45.99
N ALA A 163 24.52 5.67 -45.65
CA ALA A 163 25.18 6.28 -44.52
C ALA A 163 26.53 6.87 -44.95
N THR A 164 26.80 8.09 -44.52
CA THR A 164 28.06 8.79 -44.79
C THR A 164 28.68 9.18 -43.45
N SER A 165 29.89 8.73 -43.17
CA SER A 165 30.64 9.03 -41.95
C SER A 165 31.91 9.79 -42.29
N ASN A 166 32.13 10.94 -41.70
CA ASN A 166 33.37 11.69 -41.75
C ASN A 166 34.19 11.42 -40.50
N LEU A 167 35.36 10.80 -40.71
CA LEU A 167 36.21 10.34 -39.59
C LEU A 167 36.99 11.48 -38.94
N ASP A 168 37.15 12.65 -39.59
CA ASP A 168 37.82 13.80 -39.01
C ASP A 168 36.91 14.56 -38.04
N THR A 169 35.61 14.58 -38.29
CA THR A 169 34.63 15.30 -37.52
C THR A 169 33.80 14.39 -36.61
N ASP A 170 33.93 13.07 -36.75
CA ASP A 170 33.14 12.02 -36.13
C ASP A 170 31.62 12.24 -36.31
N VAL A 171 31.26 12.74 -37.53
CA VAL A 171 29.83 12.94 -37.88
C VAL A 171 29.40 11.85 -38.87
N THR A 172 28.35 11.13 -38.51
CA THR A 172 27.70 10.14 -39.38
C THR A 172 26.29 10.64 -39.73
N THR A 173 25.99 10.66 -41.04
CA THR A 173 24.68 11.04 -41.59
C THR A 173 24.05 9.85 -42.28
N LEU A 174 22.81 9.51 -41.88
CA LEU A 174 21.98 8.47 -42.49
C LEU A 174 20.77 9.13 -43.17
N GLU A 175 20.46 8.70 -44.39
CA GLU A 175 19.33 9.24 -45.14
C GLU A 175 18.21 8.19 -45.22
N MET A 176 16.96 8.65 -45.08
CA MET A 176 15.73 7.82 -45.08
C MET A 176 15.84 6.62 -44.13
N ALA A 177 16.11 6.92 -42.89
CA ALA A 177 16.41 5.92 -41.87
C ALA A 177 15.19 5.58 -41.02
N ASN A 178 15.02 4.27 -40.77
CA ASN A 178 14.20 3.76 -39.66
C ASN A 178 15.10 3.43 -38.47
N TYR A 179 14.66 3.65 -37.28
CA TYR A 179 15.44 3.37 -36.07
C TYR A 179 14.64 2.68 -34.97
N ASN A 180 15.32 1.86 -34.18
CA ASN A 180 14.82 1.22 -32.98
C ASN A 180 15.77 1.52 -31.82
N LEU A 181 15.21 1.97 -30.68
CA LEU A 181 15.94 2.11 -29.42
C LEU A 181 16.08 0.73 -28.78
N LEU A 182 17.32 0.28 -28.53
CA LEU A 182 17.58 -1.07 -28.01
C LEU A 182 17.44 -1.16 -26.48
N CYS A 183 17.62 -0.04 -25.78
CA CYS A 183 17.55 0.02 -24.31
C CYS A 183 16.17 0.47 -23.77
N GLN A 184 15.28 0.88 -24.64
CA GLN A 184 13.93 1.35 -24.32
C GLN A 184 12.96 0.93 -25.43
N ASN A 185 11.67 0.78 -25.07
CA ASN A 185 10.65 0.54 -26.07
C ASN A 185 10.38 1.82 -26.88
N GLY A 186 11.11 1.99 -27.98
CA GLY A 186 10.93 3.15 -28.83
C GLY A 186 11.45 2.90 -30.22
N ARG A 187 10.71 3.36 -31.22
CA ARG A 187 11.09 3.29 -32.65
C ARG A 187 10.59 4.50 -33.42
N GLY A 188 11.12 4.71 -34.57
CA GLY A 188 10.66 5.77 -35.46
C GLY A 188 11.33 5.74 -36.85
N ASP A 189 10.99 6.75 -37.62
CA ASP A 189 11.57 7.05 -38.88
C ASP A 189 12.08 8.48 -38.93
N ALA A 190 13.08 8.76 -39.73
CA ALA A 190 13.57 10.12 -39.99
C ALA A 190 14.07 10.26 -41.41
N LYS A 191 13.89 11.46 -41.96
CA LYS A 191 14.40 11.79 -43.26
C LYS A 191 15.93 11.81 -43.29
N VAL A 192 16.52 12.39 -42.24
CA VAL A 192 17.96 12.41 -42.00
C VAL A 192 18.21 12.17 -40.50
N ILE A 193 19.13 11.26 -40.22
CA ILE A 193 19.69 11.09 -38.86
C ILE A 193 21.15 11.52 -38.92
N ARG A 194 21.53 12.51 -38.12
CA ARG A 194 22.90 12.94 -37.93
C ARG A 194 23.37 12.51 -36.57
N VAL A 195 24.46 11.78 -36.50
CA VAL A 195 25.11 11.32 -35.26
C VAL A 195 26.43 12.07 -35.14
N GLU A 196 26.62 12.84 -34.08
CA GLU A 196 27.85 13.56 -33.76
C GLU A 196 28.53 12.91 -32.54
N GLY A 197 29.69 12.33 -32.74
CA GLY A 197 30.35 11.56 -31.69
C GLY A 197 29.56 10.33 -31.27
N LYS A 198 29.49 10.10 -29.96
CA LYS A 198 28.80 8.95 -29.36
C LYS A 198 27.48 9.32 -28.63
N LEU A 199 27.23 10.59 -28.43
CA LEU A 199 26.24 11.03 -27.44
C LEU A 199 25.17 11.98 -28.00
N TYR A 200 25.35 12.52 -29.24
CA TYR A 200 24.40 13.46 -29.77
C TYR A 200 23.79 12.95 -31.10
N TYR A 201 22.45 12.95 -31.16
CA TYR A 201 21.70 12.56 -32.36
C TYR A 201 20.73 13.67 -32.74
N GLU A 202 20.71 14.03 -34.01
CA GLU A 202 19.72 14.93 -34.57
C GLU A 202 18.94 14.22 -35.68
N LEU A 203 17.61 14.17 -35.53
CA LEU A 203 16.69 13.56 -36.48
C LEU A 203 15.89 14.67 -37.17
N GLU A 204 16.04 14.85 -38.47
CA GLU A 204 15.24 15.80 -39.25
C GLU A 204 13.97 15.12 -39.78
N ASP A 205 12.82 15.79 -39.67
CA ASP A 205 11.49 15.26 -40.00
C ASP A 205 11.33 13.84 -39.45
N GLY A 206 11.56 13.74 -38.11
CA GLY A 206 11.57 12.47 -37.39
C GLY A 206 10.26 12.14 -36.71
N SER A 207 10.00 10.86 -36.53
CA SER A 207 8.90 10.35 -35.70
C SER A 207 9.41 9.47 -34.56
N ILE A 208 8.63 9.34 -33.48
CA ILE A 208 8.89 8.41 -32.42
C ILE A 208 7.58 7.83 -31.86
N THR A 209 7.59 6.52 -31.58
CA THR A 209 6.49 5.79 -30.94
C THR A 209 7.04 4.65 -30.09
N SER A 210 6.29 4.24 -29.05
CA SER A 210 6.55 3.00 -28.31
C SER A 210 5.78 1.80 -28.86
N CYS A 211 4.94 2.00 -29.88
CA CYS A 211 4.17 0.92 -30.48
C CYS A 211 5.07 -0.05 -31.27
N PRO A 212 4.79 -1.37 -31.29
CA PRO A 212 5.50 -2.34 -32.13
C PRO A 212 5.37 -2.04 -33.62
N GLU A 213 6.20 -2.66 -34.46
CA GLU A 213 6.31 -2.33 -35.88
C GLU A 213 4.97 -2.43 -36.65
N ASP A 214 4.09 -3.32 -36.25
CA ASP A 214 2.80 -3.56 -36.88
C ASP A 214 1.68 -2.67 -36.33
N ASP A 215 1.96 -1.87 -35.30
CA ASP A 215 0.96 -1.00 -34.63
C ASP A 215 1.31 0.48 -34.86
N ASN A 216 0.40 1.21 -35.52
CA ASN A 216 0.46 2.65 -35.76
C ASN A 216 -0.61 3.40 -34.98
N SER A 217 -1.00 2.89 -33.80
CA SER A 217 -2.04 3.51 -32.97
C SER A 217 -1.71 4.95 -32.62
N TRP A 218 -0.45 5.24 -32.28
CA TRP A 218 0.00 6.60 -32.04
C TRP A 218 1.46 6.80 -32.43
N ARG A 219 1.82 8.03 -32.77
CA ARG A 219 3.18 8.48 -32.96
C ARG A 219 3.31 9.98 -32.69
N LEU A 220 4.51 10.38 -32.34
CA LEU A 220 4.89 11.79 -32.19
C LEU A 220 5.80 12.14 -33.37
N VAL A 221 5.36 13.07 -34.21
CA VAL A 221 6.09 13.51 -35.43
C VAL A 221 6.62 14.92 -35.20
N SER A 222 7.91 15.13 -35.43
CA SER A 222 8.59 16.39 -35.17
C SER A 222 9.41 16.87 -36.36
N SER A 223 9.55 18.18 -36.54
CA SER A 223 10.42 18.74 -37.57
C SER A 223 11.90 18.49 -37.27
N SER A 224 12.28 18.44 -36.00
CA SER A 224 13.60 18.01 -35.54
C SER A 224 13.47 17.38 -34.15
N ILE A 225 14.22 16.29 -33.92
CA ILE A 225 14.39 15.65 -32.63
C ILE A 225 15.88 15.67 -32.30
N GLN A 226 16.27 16.33 -31.25
CA GLN A 226 17.64 16.42 -30.77
C GLN A 226 17.77 15.55 -29.52
N ILE A 227 18.58 14.52 -29.57
CA ILE A 227 18.81 13.59 -28.45
C ILE A 227 20.23 13.84 -27.93
N ASP A 228 20.33 14.28 -26.69
CA ASP A 228 21.59 14.47 -25.97
C ASP A 228 21.67 13.39 -24.88
N GLN A 229 22.50 12.38 -25.11
CA GLN A 229 22.66 11.28 -24.17
C GLN A 229 23.51 11.66 -22.94
N GLU A 230 24.38 12.67 -23.05
CA GLU A 230 25.13 13.17 -21.90
C GLU A 230 24.22 13.93 -20.94
N ALA A 231 23.32 14.75 -21.50
CA ALA A 231 22.28 15.44 -20.76
C ALA A 231 21.09 14.53 -20.43
N GLU A 232 21.01 13.32 -20.99
CA GLU A 232 19.89 12.37 -20.88
C GLU A 232 18.53 13.01 -21.22
N GLU A 233 18.49 13.75 -22.35
CA GLU A 233 17.26 14.43 -22.78
C GLU A 233 17.06 14.39 -24.29
N ALA A 234 15.80 14.40 -24.71
CA ALA A 234 15.41 14.58 -26.09
C ALA A 234 14.55 15.84 -26.21
N THR A 235 14.97 16.77 -27.07
CA THR A 235 14.21 17.99 -27.40
C THR A 235 13.59 17.84 -28.78
N LEU A 236 12.27 17.96 -28.84
CA LEU A 236 11.46 17.85 -30.03
C LEU A 236 10.97 19.24 -30.44
N TYR A 237 11.15 19.62 -31.67
CA TYR A 237 10.66 20.88 -32.21
C TYR A 237 9.43 20.65 -33.10
N ASN A 238 8.39 21.45 -32.88
CA ASN A 238 7.10 21.36 -33.57
C ASN A 238 6.48 19.95 -33.50
N PRO A 239 6.50 19.26 -32.33
CA PRO A 239 5.92 17.93 -32.22
C PRO A 239 4.40 17.96 -32.44
N ARG A 240 3.94 17.02 -33.26
CA ARG A 240 2.53 16.72 -33.50
C ARG A 240 2.26 15.31 -32.99
N PHE A 241 1.31 15.18 -32.10
CA PHE A 241 0.80 13.89 -31.67
C PHE A 241 -0.25 13.42 -32.67
N GLU A 242 -0.01 12.27 -33.27
CA GLU A 242 -0.88 11.66 -34.27
C GLU A 242 -1.45 10.34 -33.74
N ILE A 243 -2.76 10.17 -33.89
CA ILE A 243 -3.47 8.90 -33.65
C ILE A 243 -3.92 8.38 -35.02
N GLN A 244 -3.53 7.15 -35.40
CA GLN A 244 -3.83 6.57 -36.69
C GLN A 244 -3.42 7.52 -37.84
N ASN A 245 -2.28 8.19 -37.76
CA ASN A 245 -1.79 9.23 -38.66
C ASN A 245 -2.63 10.51 -38.78
N VAL A 246 -3.58 10.72 -37.89
CA VAL A 246 -4.36 11.97 -37.77
C VAL A 246 -3.78 12.85 -36.68
N PRO A 247 -3.31 14.08 -36.97
CA PRO A 247 -2.79 14.97 -35.93
C PRO A 247 -3.92 15.45 -35.02
N VAL A 248 -3.79 15.17 -33.71
CA VAL A 248 -4.78 15.53 -32.69
C VAL A 248 -4.29 16.61 -31.73
N PHE A 249 -2.98 16.76 -31.62
CA PHE A 249 -2.37 17.71 -30.70
C PHE A 249 -1.05 18.24 -31.26
N TYR A 250 -0.71 19.52 -30.96
CA TYR A 250 0.52 20.19 -31.43
C TYR A 250 1.13 21.03 -30.31
N LEU A 251 2.46 20.96 -30.19
CA LEU A 251 3.26 21.84 -29.35
C LEU A 251 4.36 22.54 -30.18
N PRO A 252 4.80 23.74 -29.81
CA PRO A 252 5.92 24.41 -30.49
C PRO A 252 7.26 23.72 -30.18
N TRP A 253 7.42 23.17 -28.99
CA TRP A 253 8.56 22.35 -28.54
C TRP A 253 8.18 21.51 -27.34
N LEU A 254 8.91 20.41 -27.13
CA LEU A 254 8.75 19.50 -26.02
C LEU A 254 10.11 18.91 -25.67
N THR A 255 10.51 18.93 -24.40
CA THR A 255 11.71 18.23 -23.91
C THR A 255 11.27 17.08 -23.01
N VAL A 256 11.81 15.88 -23.26
CA VAL A 256 11.52 14.67 -22.50
C VAL A 256 12.83 14.04 -22.00
N PRO A 257 12.88 13.49 -20.78
CA PRO A 257 14.02 12.71 -20.34
C PRO A 257 14.08 11.38 -21.11
N ILE A 258 15.30 10.91 -21.42
CA ILE A 258 15.55 9.63 -22.10
C ILE A 258 16.40 8.67 -21.25
N GLY A 259 16.80 9.06 -20.05
CA GLY A 259 17.59 8.27 -19.10
C GLY A 259 16.92 8.20 -17.73
N ASP A 260 17.69 7.77 -16.74
CA ASP A 260 17.25 7.65 -15.36
C ASP A 260 17.26 9.01 -14.60
N THR A 261 17.79 10.08 -15.23
CA THR A 261 17.82 11.41 -14.60
C THR A 261 16.45 12.07 -14.62
N ARG A 262 16.10 12.62 -13.47
CA ARG A 262 14.83 13.37 -13.32
C ARG A 262 14.95 14.75 -13.97
N LYS A 263 14.01 15.09 -14.83
CA LYS A 263 13.96 16.38 -15.54
C LYS A 263 12.63 17.08 -15.30
N THR A 264 12.65 18.42 -15.27
CA THR A 264 11.44 19.22 -15.26
C THR A 264 10.76 19.16 -16.63
N GLY A 265 9.46 18.82 -16.64
CA GLY A 265 8.70 18.76 -17.91
C GLY A 265 7.25 18.34 -17.70
N PHE A 266 6.50 18.36 -18.80
CA PHE A 266 5.16 17.81 -18.85
C PHE A 266 5.24 16.28 -18.80
N LEU A 267 4.40 15.67 -17.98
CA LEU A 267 4.13 14.24 -18.04
C LEU A 267 2.99 13.98 -19.05
N TYR A 268 2.70 12.72 -19.30
CA TYR A 268 1.66 12.37 -20.27
C TYR A 268 0.29 12.80 -19.77
N PRO A 269 -0.47 13.56 -20.56
CA PRO A 269 -1.83 13.91 -20.20
C PRO A 269 -2.74 12.68 -20.24
N THR A 270 -3.72 12.63 -19.36
CA THR A 270 -4.80 11.63 -19.38
C THR A 270 -6.10 12.30 -19.77
N VAL A 271 -6.93 11.54 -20.50
CA VAL A 271 -8.27 11.95 -20.91
C VAL A 271 -9.26 10.95 -20.40
N ALA A 272 -10.29 11.43 -19.73
CA ALA A 272 -11.38 10.61 -19.24
C ALA A 272 -12.73 11.26 -19.54
N TYR A 273 -13.79 10.49 -19.46
CA TYR A 273 -15.14 10.97 -19.49
C TYR A 273 -15.96 10.20 -18.46
N GLY A 274 -16.60 10.90 -17.55
CA GLY A 274 -17.48 10.32 -16.54
C GLY A 274 -18.84 11.02 -16.56
N THR A 275 -19.89 10.30 -16.17
CA THR A 275 -21.22 10.90 -16.02
C THR A 275 -21.27 11.87 -14.84
N SER A 276 -20.38 11.71 -13.87
CA SER A 276 -20.28 12.57 -12.68
C SER A 276 -19.54 13.88 -12.94
N ASP A 277 -18.39 13.81 -13.62
CA ASP A 277 -17.45 14.94 -13.78
C ASP A 277 -17.41 15.48 -15.20
N GLY A 278 -18.12 14.80 -16.14
CA GLY A 278 -18.14 15.14 -17.55
C GLY A 278 -16.84 14.78 -18.27
N PHE A 279 -16.47 15.57 -19.25
CA PHE A 279 -15.15 15.45 -19.91
C PHE A 279 -14.05 15.90 -18.94
N GLU A 280 -13.00 15.08 -18.82
CA GLU A 280 -11.88 15.30 -17.93
C GLU A 280 -10.57 15.28 -18.72
N LEU A 281 -9.70 16.25 -18.46
CA LEU A 281 -8.37 16.36 -19.01
C LEU A 281 -7.39 16.69 -17.91
N ASP A 282 -6.47 15.76 -17.62
CA ASP A 282 -5.40 15.94 -16.65
C ASP A 282 -4.10 16.24 -17.35
N ILE A 283 -3.44 17.31 -16.94
CA ILE A 283 -2.13 17.72 -17.47
C ILE A 283 -1.15 17.76 -16.29
N PRO A 284 -0.41 16.66 -16.04
CA PRO A 284 0.59 16.64 -14.99
C PRO A 284 1.90 17.30 -15.46
N VAL A 285 2.55 18.01 -14.54
CA VAL A 285 3.86 18.67 -14.75
C VAL A 285 4.77 18.30 -13.59
N TYR A 286 5.91 17.73 -13.93
CA TYR A 286 6.95 17.40 -12.98
C TYR A 286 8.01 18.49 -12.91
N TRP A 287 8.39 18.90 -11.71
CA TRP A 287 9.38 19.93 -11.42
C TRP A 287 10.56 19.31 -10.66
N ASN A 288 11.67 19.06 -11.33
CA ASN A 288 12.90 18.63 -10.69
C ASN A 288 13.60 19.83 -10.03
N LEU A 289 13.26 20.11 -8.78
CA LEU A 289 13.76 21.30 -8.07
C LEU A 289 15.19 21.09 -7.56
N ALA A 290 15.48 19.89 -7.04
CA ALA A 290 16.81 19.48 -6.57
C ALA A 290 16.92 17.93 -6.51
N PRO A 291 18.14 17.37 -6.35
CA PRO A 291 18.29 15.90 -6.26
C PRO A 291 17.50 15.26 -5.14
N ASN A 292 17.17 15.98 -4.10
CA ASN A 292 16.51 15.46 -2.90
C ASN A 292 15.12 16.06 -2.64
N TYR A 293 14.58 16.88 -3.54
CA TYR A 293 13.19 17.32 -3.49
C TYR A 293 12.65 17.64 -4.87
N ASP A 294 11.39 17.36 -5.09
CA ASP A 294 10.66 17.59 -6.33
C ASP A 294 9.23 18.05 -6.04
N LEU A 295 8.57 18.51 -7.09
CA LEU A 295 7.16 18.89 -7.07
C LEU A 295 6.49 18.31 -8.31
N GLU A 296 5.33 17.71 -8.13
CA GLU A 296 4.44 17.34 -9.22
C GLU A 296 3.17 18.17 -9.10
N THR A 297 2.74 18.78 -10.20
CA THR A 297 1.49 19.54 -10.25
C THR A 297 0.62 18.98 -11.36
N THR A 298 -0.66 18.73 -11.08
CA THR A 298 -1.63 18.28 -12.08
C THR A 298 -2.73 19.32 -12.23
N PHE A 299 -2.93 19.77 -13.46
CA PHE A 299 -4.05 20.63 -13.82
C PHE A 299 -5.14 19.76 -14.41
N LYS A 300 -6.22 19.60 -13.67
CA LYS A 300 -7.34 18.73 -14.00
C LYS A 300 -8.55 19.57 -14.38
N TYR A 301 -8.94 19.53 -15.62
CA TYR A 301 -10.15 20.20 -16.10
C TYR A 301 -11.28 19.22 -16.19
N MET A 302 -12.40 19.51 -15.51
CA MET A 302 -13.64 18.75 -15.50
C MET A 302 -14.77 19.62 -16.04
N SER A 303 -15.46 19.18 -17.11
CA SER A 303 -16.48 20.03 -17.78
C SER A 303 -17.70 20.34 -16.90
N GLU A 304 -18.04 19.48 -15.94
CA GLU A 304 -19.18 19.65 -15.03
C GLU A 304 -18.80 20.35 -13.71
N ARG A 305 -17.48 20.45 -13.40
CA ARG A 305 -17.03 20.93 -12.08
C ARG A 305 -16.08 22.13 -12.16
N GLY A 306 -15.31 22.26 -13.22
CA GLY A 306 -14.35 23.32 -13.40
C GLY A 306 -12.88 22.87 -13.36
N LEU A 307 -11.98 23.76 -12.95
CA LEU A 307 -10.55 23.49 -12.90
C LEU A 307 -10.11 23.15 -11.48
N GLN A 308 -9.55 21.97 -11.33
CA GLN A 308 -8.83 21.52 -10.13
C GLN A 308 -7.33 21.60 -10.36
N THR A 309 -6.59 21.95 -9.33
CA THR A 309 -5.12 21.94 -9.34
C THR A 309 -4.65 21.10 -8.17
N ASP A 310 -3.91 20.04 -8.47
CA ASP A 310 -3.29 19.16 -7.49
C ASP A 310 -1.79 19.41 -7.46
N GLY A 311 -1.18 19.30 -6.29
CA GLY A 311 0.25 19.47 -6.12
C GLY A 311 0.80 18.50 -5.08
N THR A 312 1.88 17.80 -5.42
CA THR A 312 2.60 16.89 -4.53
C THR A 312 4.06 17.28 -4.45
N PHE A 313 4.46 17.85 -3.34
CA PHE A 313 5.84 18.18 -3.05
C PHE A 313 6.48 17.08 -2.20
N ARG A 314 7.54 16.46 -2.72
CA ARG A 314 8.28 15.39 -2.04
C ARG A 314 9.69 15.84 -1.69
N TYR A 315 10.17 15.42 -0.53
CA TYR A 315 11.54 15.74 -0.11
C TYR A 315 12.20 14.61 0.68
N LEU A 316 13.51 14.55 0.57
CA LEU A 316 14.40 13.72 1.38
C LEU A 316 15.43 14.61 2.08
N SER A 317 15.53 14.50 3.38
CA SER A 317 16.44 15.28 4.23
C SER A 317 17.20 14.42 5.22
N GLY A 318 18.15 14.97 5.95
CA GLY A 318 18.83 14.27 7.06
C GLY A 318 17.90 13.91 8.23
N TRP A 319 16.68 14.44 8.26
CA TRP A 319 15.65 14.18 9.26
C TRP A 319 14.62 13.14 8.81
N GLY A 320 14.68 12.71 7.54
CA GLY A 320 13.75 11.77 6.95
C GLY A 320 13.20 12.20 5.61
N ARG A 321 12.20 11.48 5.16
CA ARG A 321 11.45 11.76 3.94
C ARG A 321 10.06 12.28 4.28
N GLY A 322 9.53 13.14 3.42
CA GLY A 322 8.16 13.65 3.60
C GLY A 322 7.53 14.06 2.29
N GLN A 323 6.22 14.23 2.33
CA GLN A 323 5.36 14.59 1.22
C GLN A 323 4.32 15.60 1.69
N ILE A 324 4.15 16.68 0.94
CA ILE A 324 3.08 17.65 1.13
C ILE A 324 2.20 17.58 -0.09
N GLU A 325 0.92 17.30 0.11
CA GLU A 325 -0.10 17.23 -0.92
C GLU A 325 -1.08 18.39 -0.77
N GLY A 326 -1.52 18.91 -1.89
CA GLY A 326 -2.52 19.96 -1.93
C GLY A 326 -3.44 19.75 -3.12
N GLN A 327 -4.74 19.92 -2.91
CA GLN A 327 -5.76 19.90 -3.96
C GLN A 327 -6.62 21.14 -3.81
N TYR A 328 -6.93 21.78 -4.92
CA TYR A 328 -7.76 22.97 -4.95
C TYR A 328 -8.67 22.95 -6.18
N LEU A 329 -9.96 22.90 -5.95
CA LEU A 329 -11.02 23.00 -6.95
C LEU A 329 -11.70 24.38 -6.79
N ALA A 330 -11.46 25.26 -7.74
CA ALA A 330 -12.02 26.60 -7.73
C ALA A 330 -13.49 26.58 -8.14
N ASP A 331 -14.37 27.10 -7.29
CA ASP A 331 -15.80 27.31 -7.56
C ASP A 331 -16.46 26.08 -8.18
N ASP A 332 -16.67 25.02 -7.36
CA ASP A 332 -17.24 23.74 -7.81
C ASP A 332 -18.60 23.96 -8.49
N GLN A 333 -18.62 23.90 -9.83
CA GLN A 333 -19.81 24.21 -10.64
C GLN A 333 -20.96 23.21 -10.44
N LYS A 334 -20.66 21.98 -10.00
CA LYS A 334 -21.66 20.95 -9.69
C LYS A 334 -22.33 21.18 -8.34
N TYR A 335 -21.59 21.74 -7.37
CA TYR A 335 -22.04 22.03 -6.01
C TYR A 335 -21.74 23.50 -5.64
N PRO A 336 -22.41 24.48 -6.28
CA PRO A 336 -22.09 25.91 -6.12
C PRO A 336 -22.24 26.42 -4.69
N GLU A 337 -23.04 25.73 -3.87
CA GLU A 337 -23.22 26.06 -2.45
C GLU A 337 -21.97 25.80 -1.60
N LEU A 338 -21.07 24.93 -2.05
CA LEU A 338 -19.81 24.61 -1.35
C LEU A 338 -18.67 25.56 -1.76
N GLY A 339 -18.80 26.26 -2.89
CA GLY A 339 -17.80 27.21 -3.39
C GLY A 339 -16.46 26.56 -3.70
N ASP A 340 -15.37 27.21 -3.24
CA ASP A 340 -14.00 26.69 -3.39
C ASP A 340 -13.78 25.48 -2.48
N ARG A 341 -13.30 24.39 -3.05
CA ARG A 341 -13.01 23.16 -2.29
C ARG A 341 -11.51 22.86 -2.30
N TRP A 342 -10.98 22.46 -1.16
CA TRP A 342 -9.56 22.20 -1.03
C TRP A 342 -9.25 21.06 -0.03
N GLY A 343 -8.12 20.41 -0.25
CA GLY A 343 -7.53 19.46 0.66
C GLY A 343 -6.04 19.70 0.81
N VAL A 344 -5.50 19.44 1.98
CA VAL A 344 -4.06 19.49 2.28
C VAL A 344 -3.68 18.25 3.08
N GLY A 345 -2.62 17.57 2.64
CA GLY A 345 -1.98 16.43 3.32
C GLY A 345 -0.51 16.73 3.61
N TYR A 346 0.00 16.27 4.75
CA TYR A 346 1.42 16.30 5.06
C TYR A 346 1.81 15.02 5.79
N THR A 347 2.69 14.24 5.17
CA THR A 347 3.27 13.05 5.77
C THR A 347 4.77 13.23 5.91
N HIS A 348 5.32 12.85 7.06
CA HIS A 348 6.75 12.78 7.29
C HIS A 348 7.12 11.56 8.10
N TYR A 349 8.16 10.88 7.68
CA TYR A 349 8.76 9.78 8.39
C TYR A 349 10.27 9.88 8.36
N GLY A 350 10.89 9.90 9.54
CA GLY A 350 12.34 9.98 9.62
C GLY A 350 12.91 9.36 10.89
N VAL A 351 14.03 8.68 10.72
CA VAL A 351 14.89 8.24 11.83
C VAL A 351 16.20 8.98 11.69
N PHE A 352 16.59 9.69 12.73
CA PHE A 352 17.83 10.45 12.77
C PHE A 352 18.60 10.15 14.05
N ASP A 353 19.93 10.25 13.97
CA ASP A 353 20.84 9.92 15.09
C ASP A 353 20.52 8.54 15.72
N ARG A 354 20.07 7.56 14.92
CA ARG A 354 19.70 6.17 15.27
C ARG A 354 18.61 6.02 16.33
N ASN A 355 18.48 6.94 17.24
CA ASN A 355 17.64 6.87 18.44
C ASN A 355 16.37 7.70 18.33
N TRP A 356 16.34 8.68 17.43
CA TRP A 356 15.21 9.59 17.28
C TRP A 356 14.37 9.24 16.07
N LYS A 357 13.07 9.29 16.23
CA LYS A 357 12.08 9.12 15.18
C LYS A 357 11.14 10.31 15.15
N LEU A 358 10.90 10.86 13.97
CA LEU A 358 9.91 11.90 13.71
C LEU A 358 8.85 11.37 12.76
N GLU A 359 7.59 11.47 13.15
CA GLU A 359 6.42 11.07 12.37
C GLU A 359 5.45 12.24 12.35
N VAL A 360 4.95 12.58 11.18
CA VAL A 360 3.85 13.52 11.00
C VAL A 360 2.87 12.91 10.02
N ASP A 361 1.62 12.93 10.39
CA ASP A 361 0.50 12.55 9.55
C ASP A 361 -0.61 13.59 9.77
N TYR A 362 -0.81 14.43 8.78
CA TYR A 362 -1.73 15.54 8.85
C TYR A 362 -2.56 15.62 7.59
N ALA A 363 -3.88 15.60 7.74
CA ALA A 363 -4.79 15.82 6.64
C ALA A 363 -5.92 16.78 7.06
N LYS A 364 -6.30 17.64 6.14
CA LYS A 364 -7.42 18.57 6.32
C LYS A 364 -8.10 18.86 5.01
N VAL A 365 -9.43 18.93 5.01
CA VAL A 365 -10.23 19.28 3.84
C VAL A 365 -11.23 20.40 4.14
N SER A 366 -11.75 21.02 3.09
CA SER A 366 -12.65 22.16 3.17
C SER A 366 -14.01 21.85 3.79
N ASP A 367 -14.52 20.66 3.50
CA ASP A 367 -15.88 20.26 3.87
C ASP A 367 -16.00 18.74 4.06
N ILE A 368 -17.05 18.31 4.76
CA ILE A 368 -17.31 16.91 5.11
C ILE A 368 -17.64 16.03 3.90
N TYR A 369 -18.02 16.62 2.77
CA TYR A 369 -18.38 15.91 1.55
C TYR A 369 -17.23 15.82 0.55
N PHE A 370 -16.05 16.37 0.90
CA PHE A 370 -14.93 16.47 -0.01
C PHE A 370 -14.55 15.13 -0.65
N PHE A 371 -14.34 14.09 0.14
CA PHE A 371 -13.96 12.78 -0.36
C PHE A 371 -15.07 11.99 -1.04
N ARG A 372 -16.31 12.33 -0.79
CA ARG A 372 -17.45 11.75 -1.49
C ARG A 372 -17.50 12.23 -2.94
N ASP A 373 -17.19 13.51 -3.14
CA ASP A 373 -17.40 14.19 -4.41
C ASP A 373 -16.10 14.40 -5.20
N VAL A 374 -14.94 14.45 -4.54
CA VAL A 374 -13.63 14.70 -5.14
C VAL A 374 -12.74 13.50 -4.94
N SER A 375 -12.20 12.97 -6.04
CA SER A 375 -11.17 11.92 -5.97
C SER A 375 -9.89 12.49 -5.36
N SER A 376 -9.43 11.93 -4.26
CA SER A 376 -8.28 12.42 -3.49
C SER A 376 -7.52 11.28 -2.84
N SER A 377 -6.19 11.41 -2.82
CA SER A 377 -5.25 10.57 -2.07
C SER A 377 -4.89 11.15 -0.70
N ILE A 378 -5.41 12.32 -0.36
CA ILE A 378 -5.05 13.05 0.86
C ILE A 378 -5.59 12.33 2.09
N GLY A 379 -4.70 11.93 3.00
CA GLY A 379 -5.01 11.37 4.31
C GLY A 379 -5.64 9.98 4.27
N GLU A 380 -5.57 9.31 5.40
CA GLU A 380 -6.29 8.06 5.62
C GLU A 380 -7.67 8.37 6.21
N ARG A 381 -8.71 7.80 5.61
CA ARG A 381 -10.12 8.04 5.96
C ARG A 381 -10.63 6.88 6.79
N GLU A 382 -10.14 6.78 8.00
CA GLU A 382 -10.65 5.80 8.94
C GLU A 382 -11.74 6.43 9.81
N ASP A 383 -12.82 5.70 10.08
CA ASP A 383 -13.89 6.09 10.99
C ASP A 383 -14.62 7.40 10.68
N GLY A 384 -14.65 7.84 9.41
CA GLY A 384 -15.29 9.12 9.08
C GLY A 384 -14.57 10.33 9.67
N GLN A 385 -13.26 10.24 9.91
CA GLN A 385 -12.42 11.32 10.42
C GLN A 385 -11.05 11.32 9.74
N LEU A 386 -10.42 12.50 9.72
CA LEU A 386 -9.04 12.68 9.27
C LEU A 386 -8.13 12.87 10.46
N LEU A 387 -7.06 12.09 10.51
CA LEU A 387 -6.04 12.20 11.52
C LEU A 387 -5.14 13.42 11.29
N GLN A 388 -4.82 14.13 12.37
CA GLN A 388 -3.91 15.27 12.40
C GLN A 388 -2.92 15.07 13.55
N GLN A 389 -1.77 14.43 13.28
CA GLN A 389 -0.83 14.13 14.35
C GLN A 389 0.63 14.44 14.00
N GLY A 390 1.39 14.76 15.04
CA GLY A 390 2.84 14.84 15.02
C GLY A 390 3.42 14.12 16.23
N LYS A 391 4.42 13.26 16.01
CA LYS A 391 5.04 12.45 17.05
C LYS A 391 6.55 12.48 16.92
N VAL A 392 7.23 12.79 18.02
CA VAL A 392 8.67 12.67 18.17
C VAL A 392 8.96 11.58 19.19
N SER A 393 9.74 10.59 18.83
CA SER A 393 10.08 9.46 19.69
C SER A 393 11.60 9.36 19.87
N TYR A 394 12.02 8.92 21.04
CA TYR A 394 13.40 8.59 21.37
C TYR A 394 13.46 7.20 21.97
N ARG A 395 14.33 6.35 21.44
CA ARG A 395 14.51 4.99 21.93
C ARG A 395 15.99 4.66 22.11
N ASN A 396 16.29 4.02 23.23
CA ASN A 396 17.57 3.37 23.47
C ASN A 396 17.36 2.02 24.19
N ASP A 397 18.37 1.41 24.75
CA ASP A 397 18.33 0.08 25.36
C ASP A 397 17.33 -0.02 26.54
N HIS A 398 17.08 1.09 27.23
CA HIS A 398 16.23 1.13 28.43
C HIS A 398 15.00 2.02 28.30
N TRP A 399 15.04 3.03 27.45
CA TRP A 399 13.99 4.03 27.33
C TRP A 399 13.34 4.01 25.97
N ASP A 400 12.02 4.06 25.95
CA ASP A 400 11.21 4.39 24.80
C ASP A 400 10.28 5.54 25.20
N THR A 401 10.53 6.72 24.68
CA THR A 401 9.80 7.94 25.04
C THR A 401 9.26 8.62 23.80
N SER A 402 8.07 9.20 23.91
CA SER A 402 7.48 9.96 22.79
C SER A 402 6.69 11.17 23.27
N LEU A 403 6.72 12.21 22.46
CA LEU A 403 5.85 13.37 22.54
C LEU A 403 4.90 13.35 21.35
N LEU A 404 3.60 13.30 21.61
CA LEU A 404 2.52 13.25 20.63
C LEU A 404 1.64 14.50 20.76
N VAL A 405 1.28 15.07 19.62
CA VAL A 405 0.17 16.01 19.47
C VAL A 405 -0.78 15.42 18.45
N ARG A 406 -2.06 15.28 18.80
CA ARG A 406 -3.07 14.63 17.95
C ARG A 406 -4.39 15.38 18.01
N ASP A 407 -4.96 15.60 16.85
CA ASP A 407 -6.26 16.18 16.59
C ASP A 407 -6.98 15.43 15.48
N PHE A 408 -8.26 15.72 15.25
CA PHE A 408 -9.08 15.08 14.23
C PHE A 408 -9.96 16.10 13.52
N GLN A 409 -10.15 15.95 12.22
CA GLN A 409 -11.23 16.59 11.49
C GLN A 409 -12.34 15.55 11.23
N LEU A 410 -13.54 15.79 11.77
CA LEU A 410 -14.69 14.93 11.47
C LEU A 410 -15.18 15.17 10.04
N LEU A 411 -15.55 14.07 9.37
CA LEU A 411 -16.20 14.03 8.05
C LEU A 411 -17.69 13.67 8.17
N SER A 412 -18.23 13.66 9.39
CA SER A 412 -19.60 13.31 9.70
C SER A 412 -20.21 14.35 10.65
N THR A 413 -21.51 14.61 10.51
CA THR A 413 -22.27 15.46 11.42
C THR A 413 -22.90 14.69 12.58
N THR A 414 -22.87 13.37 12.53
CA THR A 414 -23.56 12.49 13.49
C THR A 414 -22.64 11.94 14.58
N THR A 415 -21.35 12.07 14.44
CA THR A 415 -20.34 11.55 15.36
C THR A 415 -19.96 12.63 16.38
N ASP A 416 -19.77 12.26 17.64
CA ASP A 416 -19.25 13.16 18.67
C ASP A 416 -17.79 13.49 18.39
N LEU A 417 -17.41 14.75 18.62
CA LEU A 417 -16.05 15.22 18.45
C LEU A 417 -15.12 14.52 19.46
N PRO A 418 -14.12 13.72 19.04
CA PRO A 418 -13.14 13.13 19.94
C PRO A 418 -12.30 14.20 20.61
N TYR A 419 -11.74 13.87 21.79
CA TYR A 419 -10.78 14.76 22.42
C TYR A 419 -9.45 14.77 21.65
N ARG A 420 -8.92 15.97 21.44
CA ARG A 420 -7.55 16.15 20.99
C ARG A 420 -6.58 15.96 22.16
N MET A 421 -5.40 15.47 21.88
CA MET A 421 -4.30 15.30 22.83
C MET A 421 -3.23 16.36 22.55
N VAL A 422 -3.11 17.35 23.42
CA VAL A 422 -2.30 18.55 23.13
C VAL A 422 -1.55 19.03 24.39
N PRO A 423 -0.40 18.40 24.75
CA PRO A 423 0.26 17.21 24.23
C PRO A 423 0.03 15.92 25.03
N GLN A 424 0.54 14.79 24.55
CA GLN A 424 0.80 13.59 25.35
C GLN A 424 2.30 13.30 25.39
N LEU A 425 2.87 13.23 26.57
CA LEU A 425 4.22 12.73 26.82
C LEU A 425 4.12 11.29 27.33
N SER A 426 4.72 10.34 26.63
CA SER A 426 4.77 8.92 27.03
C SER A 426 6.22 8.51 27.28
N ALA A 427 6.44 7.68 28.29
CA ALA A 427 7.74 7.12 28.60
C ALA A 427 7.60 5.67 29.08
N LYS A 428 8.30 4.76 28.40
CA LYS A 428 8.47 3.37 28.82
C LYS A 428 9.92 3.16 29.23
N TYR A 429 10.11 2.52 30.36
CA TYR A 429 11.41 2.14 30.88
C TYR A 429 11.51 0.64 31.01
N PHE A 430 12.57 0.04 30.51
CA PHE A 430 12.81 -1.40 30.54
C PHE A 430 14.12 -1.69 31.23
N TYR A 431 14.10 -2.58 32.19
CA TYR A 431 15.29 -3.08 32.86
C TYR A 431 15.20 -4.60 32.98
N PRO A 432 15.59 -5.34 31.92
CA PRO A 432 15.61 -6.79 31.95
C PRO A 432 16.62 -7.28 32.95
N GLU A 433 16.34 -8.42 33.57
CA GLU A 433 17.21 -9.04 34.58
C GLU A 433 17.61 -8.11 35.74
N LEU A 434 16.64 -7.35 36.29
CA LEU A 434 16.85 -6.61 37.54
C LEU A 434 17.40 -7.53 38.64
N LEU A 435 16.91 -8.76 38.70
CA LEU A 435 17.45 -9.91 39.43
C LEU A 435 17.36 -11.12 38.49
N PRO A 436 18.12 -12.24 38.76
CA PRO A 436 17.99 -13.45 37.98
C PRO A 436 16.50 -13.85 37.85
N TYR A 437 15.99 -13.95 36.61
CA TYR A 437 14.61 -14.26 36.28
C TYR A 437 13.55 -13.20 36.72
N LEU A 438 13.95 -11.96 36.93
CA LEU A 438 13.02 -10.90 37.29
C LEU A 438 13.31 -9.65 36.45
N ASP A 439 12.36 -9.30 35.60
CA ASP A 439 12.40 -8.09 34.78
C ASP A 439 11.59 -6.98 35.44
N PHE A 440 12.02 -5.76 35.25
CA PHE A 440 11.30 -4.56 35.65
C PHE A 440 10.97 -3.71 34.43
N ASP A 441 9.72 -3.29 34.30
CA ASP A 441 9.31 -2.28 33.33
C ASP A 441 8.41 -1.23 33.99
N MET A 442 8.31 -0.09 33.34
CA MET A 442 7.45 0.99 33.80
C MET A 442 6.88 1.72 32.60
N VAL A 443 5.57 1.81 32.51
CA VAL A 443 4.86 2.63 31.53
C VAL A 443 4.35 3.88 32.23
N SER A 444 4.52 5.04 31.60
CA SER A 444 3.98 6.29 32.15
C SER A 444 3.59 7.23 31.02
N HIS A 445 2.54 8.01 31.24
CA HIS A 445 2.17 9.09 30.34
C HIS A 445 1.50 10.25 31.07
N ALA A 446 1.70 11.44 30.51
CA ALA A 446 1.04 12.67 30.89
C ALA A 446 0.31 13.22 29.67
N THR A 447 -1.00 13.35 29.74
CA THR A 447 -1.84 13.76 28.61
C THR A 447 -2.67 14.96 29.01
N HIS A 448 -2.72 15.97 28.15
CA HIS A 448 -3.68 17.04 28.21
C HIS A 448 -4.71 16.87 27.11
N PHE A 449 -5.98 16.71 27.49
CA PHE A 449 -7.12 16.59 26.61
C PHE A 449 -7.81 17.94 26.46
N ASP A 450 -8.30 18.23 25.27
CA ASP A 450 -9.03 19.45 24.97
C ASP A 450 -10.06 19.17 23.87
N THR A 451 -11.17 19.89 23.85
CA THR A 451 -12.22 19.77 22.83
C THR A 451 -12.86 21.11 22.53
N ASP A 452 -13.18 21.36 21.26
CA ASP A 452 -13.94 22.53 20.80
C ASP A 452 -15.46 22.28 20.83
N ASP A 453 -15.92 21.16 21.44
CA ASP A 453 -17.34 20.86 21.55
C ASP A 453 -18.02 21.78 22.58
N GLU A 454 -18.75 22.75 22.08
CA GLU A 454 -19.47 23.74 22.91
C GLU A 454 -20.74 23.18 23.60
N ARG A 455 -21.06 21.90 23.36
CA ARG A 455 -22.20 21.26 24.04
C ARG A 455 -21.80 21.02 25.50
N ASN A 456 -22.45 21.63 26.47
CA ASN A 456 -22.18 21.47 27.90
C ASN A 456 -22.39 20.03 28.44
N ALA A 457 -22.27 19.05 27.59
CA ALA A 457 -22.52 17.65 27.88
C ALA A 457 -21.26 16.88 28.33
N LYS A 458 -20.09 17.51 28.26
CA LYS A 458 -18.81 16.88 28.60
C LYS A 458 -17.78 17.91 29.09
N PRO A 459 -16.73 17.49 29.84
CA PRO A 459 -15.63 18.38 30.23
C PRO A 459 -14.95 19.02 29.05
N GLY A 460 -14.66 20.31 29.09
CA GLY A 460 -13.92 21.00 28.00
C GLY A 460 -12.46 20.62 27.95
N GLN A 461 -11.85 20.44 29.10
CA GLN A 461 -10.43 20.08 29.22
C GLN A 461 -10.19 19.08 30.34
N ALA A 462 -9.11 18.29 30.21
CA ALA A 462 -8.62 17.45 31.30
C ALA A 462 -7.13 17.20 31.21
N THR A 463 -6.49 16.99 32.35
CA THR A 463 -5.10 16.53 32.43
C THR A 463 -5.05 15.19 33.14
N ARG A 464 -4.44 14.20 32.51
CA ARG A 464 -4.22 12.85 33.06
C ARG A 464 -2.73 12.59 33.26
N LEU A 465 -2.39 12.11 34.46
CA LEU A 465 -1.06 11.57 34.75
C LEU A 465 -1.21 10.09 35.08
N HIS A 466 -0.47 9.24 34.42
CA HIS A 466 -0.52 7.79 34.60
C HIS A 466 0.88 7.20 34.76
N ILE A 467 1.01 6.24 35.70
CA ILE A 467 2.24 5.49 35.91
C ILE A 467 1.90 4.02 36.23
N GLU A 468 2.64 3.11 35.62
CA GLU A 468 2.36 1.69 35.67
C GLU A 468 3.67 0.89 35.81
N PRO A 469 4.29 0.84 37.03
CA PRO A 469 5.43 -0.03 37.28
C PRO A 469 5.01 -1.51 37.31
N GLY A 470 5.79 -2.37 36.65
CA GLY A 470 5.59 -3.80 36.54
C GLY A 470 6.83 -4.61 36.90
N LEU A 471 6.60 -5.80 37.45
CA LEU A 471 7.61 -6.83 37.71
C LEU A 471 7.17 -8.11 37.01
N THR A 472 8.02 -8.68 36.18
CA THR A 472 7.74 -9.87 35.38
C THR A 472 8.75 -10.96 35.65
N ILE A 473 8.28 -12.18 35.87
CA ILE A 473 9.08 -13.41 35.97
C ILE A 473 8.87 -14.22 34.69
N PRO A 474 9.76 -14.13 33.69
CA PRO A 474 9.69 -14.88 32.45
C PRO A 474 10.42 -16.22 32.60
N LEU A 475 9.70 -17.33 32.43
CA LEU A 475 10.25 -18.68 32.39
C LEU A 475 10.04 -19.27 30.99
N HIS A 476 11.10 -19.36 30.23
CA HIS A 476 11.06 -19.89 28.86
C HIS A 476 11.82 -21.22 28.77
N THR A 477 11.20 -22.19 28.12
CA THR A 477 11.79 -23.51 27.84
C THR A 477 11.49 -23.88 26.37
N THR A 478 12.14 -24.91 25.86
CA THR A 478 11.88 -25.39 24.49
C THR A 478 10.49 -26.00 24.30
N TRP A 479 9.82 -26.40 25.39
CA TRP A 479 8.50 -27.06 25.38
C TRP A 479 7.35 -26.18 25.89
N GLY A 480 7.67 -24.97 26.38
CA GLY A 480 6.66 -24.07 26.90
C GLY A 480 7.22 -22.81 27.54
N SER A 481 6.36 -21.85 27.82
CA SER A 481 6.64 -20.62 28.53
C SER A 481 5.69 -20.44 29.71
N TRP A 482 6.16 -19.80 30.76
CA TRP A 482 5.34 -19.39 31.88
C TRP A 482 5.80 -17.98 32.32
N GLU A 483 4.89 -17.04 32.25
CA GLU A 483 5.13 -15.64 32.59
C GLU A 483 4.20 -15.23 33.75
N THR A 484 4.76 -14.65 34.78
CA THR A 484 3.99 -14.11 35.90
C THR A 484 4.36 -12.65 36.09
N GLU A 485 3.36 -11.80 36.10
CA GLU A 485 3.49 -10.36 36.14
C GLU A 485 2.62 -9.76 37.24
N GLY A 486 3.18 -8.77 37.93
CA GLY A 486 2.45 -7.93 38.89
C GLY A 486 2.69 -6.47 38.57
N ARG A 487 1.64 -5.71 38.40
CA ARG A 487 1.64 -4.27 38.08
C ARG A 487 0.84 -3.47 39.09
N VAL A 488 1.13 -2.18 39.18
CA VAL A 488 0.34 -1.20 39.91
C VAL A 488 0.03 -0.03 39.01
N LEU A 489 -1.25 0.21 38.75
CA LEU A 489 -1.72 1.29 37.89
C LEU A 489 -2.10 2.49 38.75
N GLY A 490 -1.29 3.52 38.74
CA GLY A 490 -1.57 4.80 39.40
C GLY A 490 -2.00 5.85 38.39
N THR A 491 -3.19 6.42 38.55
CA THR A 491 -3.70 7.46 37.64
C THR A 491 -4.24 8.63 38.43
N TYR A 492 -3.93 9.85 37.98
CA TYR A 492 -4.47 11.10 38.54
C TYR A 492 -5.09 11.90 37.39
N TYR A 493 -6.31 12.42 37.65
CA TYR A 493 -7.06 13.29 36.76
C TYR A 493 -7.29 14.66 37.36
N HIS A 494 -7.20 15.68 36.56
CA HIS A 494 -7.76 16.99 36.80
C HIS A 494 -8.69 17.31 35.63
N GLN A 495 -10.04 17.35 35.94
CA GLN A 495 -11.11 17.55 34.96
C GLN A 495 -11.68 18.96 35.11
N ASP A 496 -11.80 19.71 34.05
CA ASP A 496 -12.45 21.00 34.01
C ASP A 496 -13.96 20.79 33.85
N LEU A 497 -14.71 21.02 34.96
CA LEU A 497 -16.16 20.87 35.00
C LEU A 497 -16.90 22.20 34.86
N ASP A 498 -16.20 23.30 34.53
CA ASP A 498 -16.84 24.61 34.36
C ASP A 498 -17.77 24.59 33.15
N GLY A 499 -19.05 24.89 33.36
CA GLY A 499 -20.09 24.88 32.34
C GLY A 499 -20.69 23.50 32.01
N VAL A 500 -20.19 22.42 32.61
CA VAL A 500 -20.73 21.07 32.38
C VAL A 500 -22.08 20.90 33.10
N ASP A 501 -23.06 20.33 32.39
CA ASP A 501 -24.37 20.00 32.94
C ASP A 501 -24.29 18.69 33.76
N LEU A 502 -24.08 18.81 35.04
CA LEU A 502 -24.02 17.67 35.97
C LEU A 502 -25.38 17.01 36.24
N SER A 503 -26.45 17.38 35.56
CA SER A 503 -27.75 16.69 35.66
C SER A 503 -27.89 15.51 34.69
N LEU A 504 -26.99 15.42 33.71
CA LEU A 504 -26.97 14.32 32.73
C LEU A 504 -26.43 13.04 33.36
N GLU A 505 -26.86 11.91 32.86
CA GLU A 505 -26.46 10.59 33.37
C GLU A 505 -24.94 10.36 33.31
N ASP A 506 -24.29 10.76 32.24
CA ASP A 506 -22.86 10.56 32.00
C ASP A 506 -21.96 11.51 32.78
N THR A 507 -22.48 12.64 33.29
CA THR A 507 -21.68 13.66 33.95
C THR A 507 -22.00 13.86 35.44
N ARG A 508 -23.11 13.32 35.93
CA ARG A 508 -23.61 13.57 37.30
C ARG A 508 -22.66 13.19 38.40
N ASN A 509 -21.80 12.21 38.20
CA ASN A 509 -20.88 11.68 39.21
C ASN A 509 -19.45 12.20 39.05
N LEU A 510 -19.17 13.06 38.06
CA LEU A 510 -17.81 13.54 37.74
C LEU A 510 -17.24 14.38 38.89
N ASP A 511 -15.98 14.17 39.21
CA ASP A 511 -15.21 14.95 40.14
C ASP A 511 -14.06 15.69 39.45
N SER A 512 -13.79 16.94 39.86
CA SER A 512 -12.70 17.74 39.26
C SER A 512 -11.31 17.14 39.48
N ASN A 513 -11.10 16.40 40.59
CA ASN A 513 -9.80 15.79 40.88
C ASN A 513 -10.02 14.35 41.35
N VAL A 514 -9.49 13.41 40.63
CA VAL A 514 -9.60 11.98 40.91
C VAL A 514 -8.22 11.36 40.93
N ALA A 515 -7.95 10.55 41.96
CA ALA A 515 -6.75 9.71 42.02
C ALA A 515 -7.18 8.27 42.31
N ARG A 516 -6.64 7.34 41.53
CA ARG A 516 -6.89 5.91 41.75
C ARG A 516 -5.60 5.10 41.64
N ILE A 517 -5.58 3.96 42.36
CA ILE A 517 -4.48 2.99 42.35
C ILE A 517 -5.08 1.60 42.23
N ILE A 518 -4.82 0.91 41.16
CA ILE A 518 -5.34 -0.42 40.86
C ILE A 518 -4.18 -1.40 40.70
N PRO A 519 -4.06 -2.43 41.59
CA PRO A 519 -3.11 -3.51 41.37
C PRO A 519 -3.61 -4.49 40.30
N GLU A 520 -2.71 -5.02 39.52
CA GLU A 520 -2.99 -6.05 38.53
C GLU A 520 -2.02 -7.22 38.71
N PHE A 521 -2.55 -8.42 38.57
CA PHE A 521 -1.76 -9.65 38.59
C PHE A 521 -2.16 -10.53 37.40
N ARG A 522 -1.15 -10.96 36.66
CA ARG A 522 -1.31 -11.85 35.49
C ARG A 522 -0.35 -13.01 35.60
N SER A 523 -0.82 -14.21 35.29
CA SER A 523 0.02 -15.39 35.18
C SER A 523 -0.42 -16.20 33.95
N THR A 524 0.47 -16.35 32.98
CA THR A 524 0.19 -16.95 31.66
C THR A 524 1.12 -18.13 31.41
N GLY A 525 0.57 -19.25 31.06
CA GLY A 525 1.30 -20.46 30.65
C GLY A 525 0.93 -20.90 29.25
N THR A 526 1.95 -21.25 28.44
CA THR A 526 1.77 -21.79 27.08
C THR A 526 2.64 -23.03 26.93
N LEU A 527 2.09 -24.09 26.37
CA LEU A 527 2.84 -25.30 26.02
C LEU A 527 3.04 -25.35 24.50
N TYR A 528 4.19 -25.81 24.06
CA TYR A 528 4.54 -25.98 22.65
C TYR A 528 4.66 -27.48 22.37
N LEU A 529 3.65 -28.05 21.72
CA LEU A 529 3.59 -29.45 21.35
C LEU A 529 3.68 -29.59 19.84
N GLU A 530 4.49 -30.52 19.39
CA GLU A 530 4.73 -30.77 17.96
C GLU A 530 4.64 -32.26 17.67
N ARG A 531 4.06 -32.62 16.51
CA ARG A 531 4.04 -33.98 16.00
C ARG A 531 3.97 -34.06 14.49
N GLY A 532 4.51 -35.09 13.89
CA GLY A 532 4.18 -35.47 12.50
C GLY A 532 2.73 -35.97 12.44
N THR A 533 1.97 -35.56 11.42
CA THR A 533 0.59 -36.01 11.23
C THR A 533 0.54 -37.39 10.59
N SER A 534 -0.45 -38.21 10.99
CA SER A 534 -0.70 -39.54 10.38
C SER A 534 -1.80 -39.54 9.32
N PHE A 535 -2.55 -38.44 9.18
CA PHE A 535 -3.68 -38.33 8.24
C PHE A 535 -3.32 -37.55 6.97
N ILE A 536 -2.23 -36.78 6.99
CA ILE A 536 -1.65 -36.11 5.82
C ILE A 536 -0.14 -36.38 5.85
N ASP A 537 0.37 -37.18 4.93
CA ASP A 537 1.80 -37.50 4.86
C ASP A 537 2.64 -36.24 4.62
N GLY A 538 3.74 -36.10 5.34
CA GLY A 538 4.69 -35.01 5.20
C GLY A 538 4.28 -33.73 5.91
N TYR A 539 3.17 -33.71 6.67
CA TYR A 539 2.78 -32.52 7.45
C TYR A 539 3.23 -32.63 8.91
N THR A 540 3.59 -31.50 9.48
CA THR A 540 3.85 -31.29 10.91
C THR A 540 2.72 -30.51 11.53
N GLN A 541 2.19 -30.96 12.64
CA GLN A 541 1.18 -30.27 13.43
C GLN A 541 1.79 -29.72 14.71
N THR A 542 1.53 -28.47 15.02
CA THR A 542 1.75 -27.89 16.36
C THR A 542 0.43 -27.81 17.12
N LEU A 543 0.50 -27.86 18.42
CA LEU A 543 -0.61 -27.58 19.34
C LEU A 543 -0.07 -26.73 20.49
N GLU A 544 -0.64 -25.57 20.68
CA GLU A 544 -0.20 -24.55 21.64
C GLU A 544 -1.36 -24.22 22.61
N PRO A 545 -1.63 -25.08 23.61
CA PRO A 545 -2.58 -24.72 24.64
C PRO A 545 -2.02 -23.60 25.50
N LYS A 546 -2.88 -22.61 25.78
CA LYS A 546 -2.56 -21.41 26.55
C LYS A 546 -3.59 -21.22 27.66
N VAL A 547 -3.12 -20.90 28.83
CA VAL A 547 -3.97 -20.55 29.99
C VAL A 547 -3.43 -19.30 30.64
N GLN A 548 -4.33 -18.39 31.03
CA GLN A 548 -3.97 -17.15 31.73
C GLN A 548 -4.93 -16.93 32.90
N TYR A 549 -4.39 -16.63 34.04
CA TYR A 549 -5.15 -16.06 35.15
C TYR A 549 -4.89 -14.57 35.23
N LEU A 550 -5.97 -13.77 35.26
CA LEU A 550 -5.92 -12.31 35.40
C LEU A 550 -6.75 -11.89 36.59
N TYR A 551 -6.16 -11.07 37.45
CA TYR A 551 -6.83 -10.44 38.56
C TYR A 551 -6.61 -8.94 38.59
N VAL A 552 -7.71 -8.17 38.55
CA VAL A 552 -7.78 -6.72 38.67
C VAL A 552 -8.97 -6.44 39.59
N PRO A 553 -8.77 -5.85 40.78
CA PRO A 553 -9.88 -5.54 41.67
C PRO A 553 -10.81 -4.46 41.10
N TYR A 554 -12.06 -4.51 41.47
CA TYR A 554 -13.02 -3.46 41.13
C TYR A 554 -12.66 -2.15 41.84
N GLU A 555 -12.71 -1.05 41.07
CA GLU A 555 -12.62 0.33 41.57
C GLU A 555 -13.72 1.13 40.89
N ASP A 556 -14.48 1.93 41.65
CA ASP A 556 -15.48 2.82 41.05
C ASP A 556 -14.80 3.94 40.25
N GLN A 557 -15.16 4.07 39.02
CA GLN A 557 -14.58 5.01 38.04
C GLN A 557 -15.68 5.89 37.42
N SER A 558 -16.88 5.91 37.99
CA SER A 558 -18.01 6.73 37.52
C SER A 558 -17.75 8.23 37.63
N ASN A 559 -16.73 8.63 38.40
CA ASN A 559 -16.29 10.00 38.59
C ASN A 559 -15.24 10.48 37.57
N ILE A 560 -14.89 9.65 36.57
CA ILE A 560 -13.94 9.94 35.49
C ILE A 560 -14.70 9.90 34.17
N TYR A 561 -14.52 10.94 33.34
CA TYR A 561 -15.06 10.96 31.98
C TYR A 561 -14.22 10.13 31.01
N ASP A 562 -14.83 9.65 29.93
CA ASP A 562 -14.17 8.92 28.86
C ASP A 562 -13.50 9.87 27.88
N TYR A 563 -12.18 9.98 27.91
CA TYR A 563 -11.42 10.87 27.02
C TYR A 563 -10.88 10.14 25.78
N ASP A 564 -10.30 8.95 25.97
CA ASP A 564 -9.65 8.18 24.88
C ASP A 564 -9.88 6.67 24.99
N THR A 565 -10.95 6.27 25.67
CA THR A 565 -11.24 4.87 25.99
C THR A 565 -12.34 4.32 25.10
N THR A 566 -12.05 3.20 24.45
CA THR A 566 -13.00 2.45 23.61
C THR A 566 -12.96 0.98 23.98
N LEU A 567 -14.12 0.31 23.93
CA LEU A 567 -14.18 -1.13 24.14
C LEU A 567 -13.46 -1.87 23.01
N MET A 568 -12.50 -2.70 23.36
CA MET A 568 -11.75 -3.50 22.39
C MET A 568 -12.48 -4.82 22.08
N GLN A 569 -12.41 -5.27 20.85
CA GLN A 569 -12.99 -6.55 20.44
C GLN A 569 -12.30 -7.72 21.16
N THR A 570 -13.08 -8.73 21.54
CA THR A 570 -12.60 -9.95 22.16
C THR A 570 -12.48 -11.07 21.13
N ASP A 571 -11.48 -10.97 20.23
CA ASP A 571 -11.01 -12.04 19.37
C ASP A 571 -10.21 -13.08 20.17
N TYR A 572 -9.64 -14.10 19.54
CA TYR A 572 -8.83 -15.11 20.22
C TYR A 572 -7.65 -14.49 20.98
N TYR A 573 -6.94 -13.53 20.38
CA TYR A 573 -5.84 -12.83 21.03
C TYR A 573 -6.34 -11.90 22.14
N GLY A 574 -7.50 -11.29 21.94
CA GLY A 574 -8.20 -10.46 22.93
C GLY A 574 -8.58 -11.18 24.22
N LEU A 575 -8.80 -12.52 24.16
CA LEU A 575 -9.05 -13.33 25.36
C LEU A 575 -7.91 -13.29 26.38
N PHE A 576 -6.69 -13.04 25.91
CA PHE A 576 -5.48 -13.03 26.75
C PHE A 576 -4.93 -11.61 27.00
N ARG A 577 -5.67 -10.55 26.61
CA ARG A 577 -5.32 -9.17 26.97
C ARG A 577 -5.56 -8.90 28.44
N THR A 578 -4.79 -7.98 29.00
CA THR A 578 -4.99 -7.48 30.36
C THR A 578 -6.03 -6.37 30.42
N ARG A 579 -6.29 -5.71 29.29
CA ARG A 579 -7.25 -4.59 29.19
C ARG A 579 -8.45 -4.98 28.32
N LYS A 580 -9.62 -4.64 28.79
CA LYS A 580 -10.89 -4.73 28.05
C LYS A 580 -11.11 -3.49 27.16
N TYR A 581 -10.63 -2.35 27.63
CA TYR A 581 -10.73 -1.06 26.96
C TYR A 581 -9.35 -0.59 26.49
N SER A 582 -9.31 0.19 25.39
CA SER A 582 -8.15 1.00 25.03
C SER A 582 -7.96 2.13 26.05
N GLY A 583 -6.81 2.76 26.07
CA GLY A 583 -6.57 3.85 27.03
C GLY A 583 -6.57 3.39 28.49
N VAL A 584 -6.71 4.34 29.39
CA VAL A 584 -6.69 4.08 30.85
C VAL A 584 -7.81 4.79 31.62
N ASP A 585 -8.79 5.40 30.94
CA ASP A 585 -9.90 6.06 31.67
C ASP A 585 -10.79 5.02 32.36
N LYS A 586 -11.04 3.92 31.64
CA LYS A 586 -11.77 2.75 32.16
C LYS A 586 -10.86 1.54 32.27
N ILE A 587 -10.65 1.04 33.49
CA ILE A 587 -9.92 -0.20 33.75
C ILE A 587 -10.91 -1.20 34.30
N ALA A 588 -11.26 -2.19 33.50
CA ALA A 588 -12.23 -3.21 33.89
C ALA A 588 -11.68 -4.10 35.00
N ALA A 589 -12.52 -4.37 36.00
CA ALA A 589 -12.23 -5.40 36.98
C ALA A 589 -12.12 -6.78 36.30
N ALA A 590 -11.23 -7.61 36.80
CA ALA A 590 -11.05 -8.97 36.32
C ALA A 590 -10.71 -9.93 37.45
N ASN A 591 -11.39 -11.05 37.48
CA ASN A 591 -11.01 -12.24 38.24
C ASN A 591 -11.40 -13.44 37.38
N GLN A 592 -10.47 -13.82 36.49
CA GLN A 592 -10.82 -14.68 35.37
C GLN A 592 -9.70 -15.64 34.99
N ILE A 593 -10.09 -16.71 34.35
CA ILE A 593 -9.20 -17.66 33.69
C ILE A 593 -9.52 -17.63 32.20
N SER A 594 -8.59 -17.16 31.38
CA SER A 594 -8.65 -17.31 29.93
C SER A 594 -7.98 -18.62 29.55
N TYR A 595 -8.60 -19.39 28.67
CA TYR A 595 -8.04 -20.63 28.18
C TYR A 595 -8.34 -20.82 26.70
N GLY A 596 -7.42 -21.42 26.02
CA GLY A 596 -7.56 -21.65 24.59
C GLY A 596 -6.42 -22.50 24.05
N ALA A 597 -6.46 -22.76 22.77
CA ALA A 597 -5.41 -23.44 22.06
C ALA A 597 -5.32 -22.97 20.60
N THR A 598 -4.13 -22.94 20.09
CA THR A 598 -3.86 -22.77 18.65
C THR A 598 -3.25 -24.05 18.12
N THR A 599 -3.73 -24.53 16.98
CA THR A 599 -3.11 -25.63 16.25
C THR A 599 -2.80 -25.20 14.84
N ARG A 600 -1.55 -25.45 14.43
CA ARG A 600 -1.07 -25.12 13.09
C ARG A 600 -0.59 -26.38 12.37
N PHE A 601 -0.74 -26.37 11.06
CA PHE A 601 -0.30 -27.45 10.19
C PHE A 601 0.66 -26.88 9.15
N TYR A 602 1.85 -27.43 9.11
CA TYR A 602 2.92 -27.08 8.20
C TYR A 602 3.13 -28.19 7.19
N ASP A 603 3.33 -27.85 5.93
CA ASP A 603 3.70 -28.80 4.88
C ASP A 603 5.18 -29.23 4.98
N SER A 604 5.63 -30.08 4.07
CA SER A 604 7.02 -30.56 4.01
C SER A 604 8.06 -29.44 3.75
N ASN A 605 7.61 -28.26 3.31
CA ASN A 605 8.44 -27.07 3.10
C ASN A 605 8.35 -26.07 4.27
N TYR A 606 7.75 -26.49 5.39
CA TYR A 606 7.49 -25.64 6.56
C TYR A 606 6.61 -24.41 6.28
N ARG A 607 5.78 -24.44 5.23
CA ARG A 607 4.78 -23.41 5.01
C ARG A 607 3.53 -23.75 5.82
N GLU A 608 3.03 -22.75 6.53
CA GLU A 608 1.76 -22.87 7.25
C GLU A 608 0.61 -23.03 6.25
N ARG A 609 -0.16 -24.10 6.42
CA ARG A 609 -1.29 -24.45 5.56
C ARG A 609 -2.62 -24.34 6.26
N MET A 610 -2.62 -24.41 7.57
CA MET A 610 -3.81 -24.27 8.39
C MET A 610 -3.42 -23.72 9.76
N ASN A 611 -4.21 -22.78 10.23
CA ASN A 611 -4.22 -22.29 11.60
C ASN A 611 -5.66 -22.37 12.11
N LEU A 612 -5.83 -22.88 13.32
CA LEU A 612 -7.10 -22.88 14.03
C LEU A 612 -6.83 -22.51 15.47
N ALA A 613 -7.41 -21.41 15.91
CA ALA A 613 -7.34 -20.92 17.27
C ALA A 613 -8.75 -20.87 17.87
N PHE A 614 -8.89 -21.28 19.11
CA PHE A 614 -10.16 -21.21 19.83
C PHE A 614 -9.93 -21.03 21.33
N GLY A 615 -10.80 -20.30 21.96
CA GLY A 615 -10.69 -20.03 23.39
C GLY A 615 -11.90 -19.33 23.98
N GLN A 616 -11.87 -19.20 25.30
CA GLN A 616 -12.94 -18.60 26.10
C GLN A 616 -12.38 -18.06 27.42
N ILE A 617 -13.07 -17.11 28.02
CA ILE A 617 -12.81 -16.62 29.37
C ILE A 617 -13.83 -17.25 30.31
N TYR A 618 -13.36 -17.77 31.46
CA TYR A 618 -14.18 -18.16 32.61
C TYR A 618 -14.04 -17.12 33.71
N TYR A 619 -15.12 -16.45 34.05
CA TYR A 619 -15.20 -15.48 35.14
C TYR A 619 -15.43 -16.19 36.47
N LEU A 620 -14.49 -16.06 37.41
CA LEU A 620 -14.56 -16.64 38.73
C LEU A 620 -15.56 -15.89 39.64
N ASN A 621 -15.82 -14.64 39.33
CA ASN A 621 -16.80 -13.81 39.99
C ASN A 621 -17.62 -13.04 38.94
N THR A 622 -18.93 -13.19 38.93
CA THR A 622 -19.83 -12.54 37.96
C THR A 622 -20.26 -11.13 38.42
N GLY A 623 -20.05 -10.78 39.69
CA GLY A 623 -20.27 -9.40 40.13
C GLY A 623 -19.11 -8.51 39.80
N ASN A 624 -19.33 -7.41 39.08
CA ASN A 624 -18.36 -6.38 38.73
C ASN A 624 -17.19 -6.83 37.81
N THR A 625 -17.25 -8.04 37.25
CA THR A 625 -16.22 -8.55 36.34
C THR A 625 -16.47 -8.02 34.93
N GLY A 626 -15.44 -7.39 34.39
CA GLY A 626 -15.51 -6.84 33.06
C GLY A 626 -16.20 -5.49 32.89
N ASN A 627 -16.80 -4.96 33.94
CA ASN A 627 -17.49 -3.68 33.96
C ASN A 627 -16.86 -2.70 34.97
N THR A 628 -16.98 -1.43 34.67
CA THR A 628 -16.52 -0.34 35.53
C THR A 628 -17.64 0.16 36.47
N SER A 629 -18.85 -0.38 36.35
CA SER A 629 -20.04 -0.04 37.14
C SER A 629 -20.58 -1.24 37.90
N GLU A 630 -21.07 -1.05 39.15
CA GLU A 630 -21.75 -2.07 39.95
C GLU A 630 -23.11 -2.50 39.36
N THR A 631 -23.68 -1.69 38.48
CA THR A 631 -25.03 -1.87 37.94
C THR A 631 -25.14 -2.80 36.74
N ASP A 632 -24.00 -3.22 36.18
CA ASP A 632 -23.99 -4.07 34.98
C ASP A 632 -23.17 -5.37 35.22
N PRO A 633 -23.76 -6.33 36.02
CA PRO A 633 -23.12 -7.61 36.26
C PRO A 633 -23.03 -8.40 34.96
N ALA A 634 -21.96 -9.17 34.79
CA ALA A 634 -21.86 -10.12 33.67
C ALA A 634 -23.03 -11.13 33.80
N ASP A 635 -23.81 -11.27 32.72
CA ASP A 635 -24.97 -12.18 32.68
C ASP A 635 -24.55 -13.65 32.73
N SER A 636 -23.30 -13.96 32.51
CA SER A 636 -22.73 -15.31 32.41
C SER A 636 -21.32 -15.42 33.01
N ASN A 637 -21.02 -16.60 33.55
CA ASN A 637 -19.68 -16.95 34.00
C ASN A 637 -18.70 -17.18 32.82
N TYR A 638 -19.15 -17.14 31.59
CA TYR A 638 -18.36 -17.41 30.41
C TYR A 638 -18.47 -16.26 29.42
N SER A 639 -17.36 -15.90 28.78
CA SER A 639 -17.40 -15.05 27.61
C SER A 639 -17.98 -15.82 26.41
N ALA A 640 -18.23 -15.13 25.32
CA ALA A 640 -18.39 -15.81 24.03
C ALA A 640 -17.14 -16.64 23.70
N TRP A 641 -17.32 -17.76 23.01
CA TRP A 641 -16.21 -18.47 22.35
C TRP A 641 -15.67 -17.62 21.22
N ALA A 642 -14.37 -17.41 21.20
CA ALA A 642 -13.67 -16.87 20.05
C ALA A 642 -13.00 -18.03 19.30
N ILE A 643 -13.33 -18.14 18.03
CA ILE A 643 -12.79 -19.16 17.12
C ILE A 643 -12.28 -18.45 15.89
N GLU A 644 -11.03 -18.67 15.52
CA GLU A 644 -10.39 -18.11 14.33
C GLU A 644 -9.74 -19.24 13.52
N SER A 645 -9.78 -19.13 12.22
CA SER A 645 -9.22 -20.14 11.35
C SER A 645 -8.72 -19.57 10.03
N ASP A 646 -7.53 -20.01 9.64
CA ASP A 646 -6.88 -19.71 8.39
C ASP A 646 -6.54 -21.00 7.67
N PHE A 647 -6.80 -21.05 6.37
CA PHE A 647 -6.46 -22.18 5.53
C PHE A 647 -5.84 -21.70 4.22
N ASN A 648 -4.75 -22.31 3.83
CA ASN A 648 -4.12 -22.18 2.55
C ASN A 648 -4.05 -23.54 1.85
N PHE A 649 -4.99 -23.80 0.95
CA PHE A 649 -5.05 -25.04 0.17
C PHE A 649 -4.25 -24.89 -1.11
N ASN A 650 -3.04 -25.43 -1.14
CA ASN A 650 -2.21 -25.54 -2.34
C ASN A 650 -1.97 -24.21 -3.06
N ASP A 651 -1.95 -23.09 -2.35
CA ASP A 651 -1.77 -21.74 -2.88
C ASP A 651 -2.84 -21.31 -3.90
N TYR A 652 -3.96 -22.04 -4.02
CA TYR A 652 -5.09 -21.69 -4.88
C TYR A 652 -6.33 -21.26 -4.10
N LEU A 653 -6.58 -21.88 -2.96
CA LEU A 653 -7.75 -21.59 -2.15
C LEU A 653 -7.31 -21.12 -0.77
N PHE A 654 -7.68 -19.90 -0.45
CA PHE A 654 -7.41 -19.27 0.83
C PHE A 654 -8.73 -19.06 1.56
N TYR A 655 -8.72 -19.34 2.82
CA TYR A 655 -9.83 -19.04 3.73
C TYR A 655 -9.27 -18.34 4.96
N HIS A 656 -9.95 -17.30 5.38
CA HIS A 656 -9.72 -16.65 6.65
C HIS A 656 -11.07 -16.38 7.30
N GLY A 657 -11.22 -16.66 8.61
CA GLY A 657 -12.47 -16.39 9.29
C GLY A 657 -12.44 -16.57 10.79
N GLY A 658 -13.32 -15.85 11.49
CA GLY A 658 -13.51 -15.90 12.93
C GLY A 658 -15.00 -15.91 13.31
N ILE A 659 -15.35 -16.43 14.45
CA ILE A 659 -16.69 -16.45 15.00
C ILE A 659 -16.61 -16.18 16.51
N GLN A 660 -17.49 -15.31 17.01
CA GLN A 660 -17.76 -15.14 18.42
C GLN A 660 -19.16 -15.71 18.71
N TYR A 661 -19.20 -16.79 19.47
CA TYR A 661 -20.45 -17.50 19.81
C TYR A 661 -20.70 -17.44 21.30
N ASP A 662 -21.77 -16.79 21.69
CA ASP A 662 -22.24 -16.72 23.07
C ASP A 662 -23.10 -17.92 23.40
N ILE A 663 -22.64 -18.75 24.38
CA ILE A 663 -23.37 -19.93 24.81
C ILE A 663 -24.59 -19.55 25.63
N SER A 664 -24.53 -18.46 26.40
CA SER A 664 -25.60 -18.04 27.31
C SER A 664 -26.83 -17.60 26.55
N ASP A 665 -26.62 -16.80 25.51
CA ASP A 665 -27.69 -16.30 24.64
C ASP A 665 -27.94 -17.23 23.46
N SER A 666 -27.09 -18.27 23.28
CA SER A 666 -27.11 -19.18 22.14
C SER A 666 -27.08 -18.45 20.79
N GLU A 667 -26.31 -17.39 20.72
CA GLU A 667 -26.24 -16.47 19.60
C GLU A 667 -24.80 -16.31 19.07
N VAL A 668 -24.66 -16.18 17.75
CA VAL A 668 -23.43 -15.73 17.12
C VAL A 668 -23.43 -14.21 17.20
N GLN A 669 -22.60 -13.63 18.06
CA GLN A 669 -22.50 -12.18 18.24
C GLN A 669 -21.83 -11.49 17.08
N LEU A 670 -20.76 -12.11 16.61
CA LEU A 670 -19.95 -11.59 15.50
C LEU A 670 -19.47 -12.79 14.68
N ALA A 671 -19.53 -12.59 13.41
CA ALA A 671 -19.02 -13.57 12.48
C ALA A 671 -18.45 -12.88 11.23
N ASN A 672 -17.25 -13.33 10.72
CA ASN A 672 -16.58 -12.79 9.55
C ASN A 672 -15.90 -13.89 8.70
N SER A 673 -15.87 -13.86 7.33
CA SER A 673 -15.18 -14.84 6.48
C SER A 673 -14.79 -14.28 5.15
N THR A 674 -13.62 -14.63 4.74
CA THR A 674 -13.12 -14.40 3.40
C THR A 674 -12.73 -15.75 2.79
N ILE A 675 -13.25 -16.04 1.62
CA ILE A 675 -12.81 -17.17 0.79
C ILE A 675 -12.28 -16.58 -0.49
N GLU A 676 -11.05 -16.88 -0.83
CA GLU A 676 -10.43 -16.47 -2.07
C GLU A 676 -9.94 -17.69 -2.86
N TYR A 677 -10.32 -17.77 -4.09
CA TYR A 677 -9.84 -18.79 -5.03
C TYR A 677 -9.05 -18.11 -6.16
N ARG A 678 -7.78 -18.52 -6.30
CA ARG A 678 -6.86 -18.05 -7.34
C ARG A 678 -6.51 -19.22 -8.26
N GLN A 679 -6.75 -19.04 -9.54
CA GLN A 679 -6.32 -20.04 -10.52
C GLN A 679 -5.93 -19.38 -11.83
N GLY A 680 -4.70 -19.63 -12.28
CA GLY A 680 -4.18 -19.07 -13.53
C GLY A 680 -4.25 -17.54 -13.54
N PRO A 681 -4.90 -16.95 -14.55
CA PRO A 681 -4.94 -15.50 -14.73
C PRO A 681 -6.04 -14.79 -13.91
N GLY A 682 -6.70 -15.48 -12.99
CA GLY A 682 -7.84 -14.89 -12.29
C GLY A 682 -7.99 -15.29 -10.83
N TYR A 683 -8.79 -14.52 -10.11
CA TYR A 683 -9.21 -14.78 -8.75
C TYR A 683 -10.69 -14.42 -8.56
N ILE A 684 -11.31 -15.07 -7.60
CA ILE A 684 -12.62 -14.72 -7.07
C ILE A 684 -12.55 -14.76 -5.54
N GLN A 685 -13.08 -13.75 -4.91
CA GLN A 685 -13.12 -13.61 -3.47
C GLN A 685 -14.55 -13.34 -3.02
N THR A 686 -14.97 -14.04 -1.98
CA THR A 686 -16.26 -13.81 -1.32
C THR A 686 -16.00 -13.40 0.11
N ASN A 687 -16.73 -12.39 0.57
CA ASN A 687 -16.68 -11.91 1.94
C ASN A 687 -18.09 -11.91 2.51
N TYR A 688 -18.16 -12.23 3.78
CA TYR A 688 -19.41 -12.10 4.54
C TYR A 688 -19.10 -11.52 5.90
N ARG A 689 -19.97 -10.74 6.45
CA ARG A 689 -19.85 -10.09 7.73
C ARG A 689 -21.19 -10.11 8.44
N TYR A 690 -21.12 -10.46 9.71
CA TYR A 690 -22.30 -10.51 10.57
C TYR A 690 -21.99 -9.94 11.95
N VAL A 691 -22.82 -9.03 12.42
CA VAL A 691 -22.73 -8.44 13.76
C VAL A 691 -24.15 -8.24 14.28
N THR A 692 -24.41 -8.75 15.47
CA THR A 692 -25.72 -8.56 16.10
C THR A 692 -25.92 -7.14 16.59
N ARG A 693 -27.16 -6.69 16.63
CA ARG A 693 -27.53 -5.41 17.22
C ARG A 693 -27.08 -5.31 18.68
N SER A 694 -27.27 -6.37 19.46
CA SER A 694 -26.88 -6.43 20.87
C SER A 694 -25.37 -6.23 21.09
N TYR A 695 -24.56 -6.73 20.17
CA TYR A 695 -23.12 -6.51 20.20
C TYR A 695 -22.74 -5.07 19.84
N LEU A 696 -23.40 -4.49 18.83
CA LEU A 696 -23.19 -3.09 18.44
C LEU A 696 -23.57 -2.13 19.57
N ASP A 697 -24.72 -2.33 20.21
CA ASP A 697 -25.15 -1.51 21.36
C ASP A 697 -24.14 -1.52 22.50
N LYS A 698 -23.49 -2.68 22.75
CA LYS A 698 -22.45 -2.83 23.78
C LYS A 698 -21.10 -2.20 23.39
N THR A 699 -20.77 -2.18 22.08
CA THR A 699 -19.45 -1.78 21.60
C THR A 699 -19.37 -0.30 21.24
N VAL A 700 -20.38 0.21 20.55
CA VAL A 700 -20.42 1.58 20.05
C VAL A 700 -20.96 2.57 21.11
N GLY A 701 -21.72 2.06 22.08
CA GLY A 701 -22.33 2.87 23.14
C GLY A 701 -23.28 3.92 22.59
N ASN A 702 -23.41 5.04 23.32
CA ASN A 702 -24.31 6.15 22.96
C ASN A 702 -23.70 7.15 21.97
N SER A 703 -22.47 6.89 21.49
CA SER A 703 -21.73 7.80 20.62
C SER A 703 -22.34 7.94 19.23
N ILE A 704 -23.07 6.91 18.77
CA ILE A 704 -23.72 6.86 17.45
C ILE A 704 -25.17 6.44 17.64
N ASN A 705 -26.09 7.13 16.97
CA ASN A 705 -27.47 6.71 16.90
C ASN A 705 -27.62 5.48 15.99
N LEU A 706 -27.47 4.29 16.56
CA LEU A 706 -27.55 3.03 15.82
C LEU A 706 -28.91 2.80 15.14
N ASP A 707 -30.02 3.37 15.68
CA ASP A 707 -31.33 3.26 15.06
C ASP A 707 -31.41 3.96 13.68
N SER A 708 -30.49 4.91 13.44
CA SER A 708 -30.37 5.56 12.14
C SER A 708 -29.56 4.76 11.13
N ILE A 709 -28.86 3.70 11.57
CA ILE A 709 -27.94 2.90 10.75
C ILE A 709 -28.51 1.50 10.52
N THR A 710 -28.95 0.83 11.57
CA THR A 710 -29.52 -0.52 11.47
C THR A 710 -30.49 -0.80 12.62
N THR A 711 -31.55 -1.56 12.32
CA THR A 711 -32.52 -2.02 13.32
C THR A 711 -32.16 -3.38 13.89
N ASP A 712 -31.57 -4.26 13.10
CA ASP A 712 -31.36 -5.68 13.42
C ASP A 712 -29.88 -6.12 13.42
N GLY A 713 -28.93 -5.17 13.33
CA GLY A 713 -27.52 -5.46 13.22
C GLY A 713 -27.01 -5.45 11.77
N ILE A 714 -25.82 -5.99 11.54
CA ILE A 714 -25.13 -5.94 10.25
C ILE A 714 -25.05 -7.35 9.67
N SER A 715 -25.45 -7.51 8.42
CA SER A 715 -25.22 -8.74 7.66
C SER A 715 -24.89 -8.38 6.20
N GLN A 716 -23.62 -8.45 5.83
CA GLN A 716 -23.14 -8.00 4.53
C GLN A 716 -22.46 -9.11 3.77
N VAL A 717 -22.69 -9.15 2.47
CA VAL A 717 -22.06 -10.06 1.51
C VAL A 717 -21.26 -9.24 0.51
N GLY A 718 -20.02 -9.63 0.28
CA GLY A 718 -19.16 -9.08 -0.77
C GLY A 718 -18.73 -10.15 -1.75
N LEU A 719 -18.70 -9.82 -3.02
CA LEU A 719 -18.16 -10.63 -4.10
C LEU A 719 -17.20 -9.77 -4.92
N LEU A 720 -15.95 -10.23 -5.05
CA LEU A 720 -14.97 -9.60 -5.91
C LEU A 720 -14.35 -10.62 -6.82
N GLY A 721 -13.85 -10.16 -7.95
CA GLY A 721 -13.08 -11.01 -8.84
C GLY A 721 -12.38 -10.21 -9.91
N GLY A 722 -11.26 -10.78 -10.35
CA GLY A 722 -10.50 -10.30 -11.48
C GLY A 722 -10.14 -11.47 -12.38
N TYR A 723 -10.16 -11.24 -13.67
CA TYR A 723 -9.80 -12.24 -14.66
C TYR A 723 -9.14 -11.63 -15.90
N LYS A 724 -7.95 -12.09 -16.23
CA LYS A 724 -7.30 -11.76 -17.50
C LYS A 724 -7.86 -12.68 -18.59
N LEU A 725 -8.83 -12.16 -19.35
CA LEU A 725 -9.47 -12.89 -20.46
C LEU A 725 -8.48 -13.25 -21.58
N SER A 726 -7.49 -12.40 -21.78
CA SER A 726 -6.37 -12.63 -22.70
C SER A 726 -5.18 -11.80 -22.24
N ARG A 727 -4.08 -11.81 -23.00
CA ARG A 727 -2.91 -10.94 -22.73
C ARG A 727 -3.30 -9.45 -22.64
N ASN A 728 -4.30 -9.04 -23.42
CA ASN A 728 -4.69 -7.65 -23.57
C ASN A 728 -5.94 -7.25 -22.78
N TRP A 729 -6.81 -8.20 -22.41
CA TRP A 729 -8.08 -7.91 -21.76
C TRP A 729 -8.06 -8.29 -20.29
N ASN A 730 -8.31 -7.32 -19.43
CA ASN A 730 -8.52 -7.51 -18.00
C ASN A 730 -9.93 -7.11 -17.59
N PHE A 731 -10.55 -7.93 -16.76
CA PHE A 731 -11.87 -7.70 -16.20
C PHE A 731 -11.78 -7.76 -14.68
N ASN A 732 -12.35 -6.75 -14.01
CA ASN A 732 -12.48 -6.70 -12.55
C ASN A 732 -13.92 -6.32 -12.21
N ALA A 733 -14.48 -6.96 -11.19
CA ALA A 733 -15.80 -6.63 -10.67
C ALA A 733 -15.86 -6.79 -9.17
N GLN A 734 -16.66 -5.97 -8.52
CA GLN A 734 -17.00 -6.10 -7.11
C GLN A 734 -18.47 -5.75 -6.88
N TYR A 735 -19.06 -6.40 -5.90
CA TYR A 735 -20.45 -6.20 -5.52
C TYR A 735 -20.60 -6.40 -4.01
N PHE A 736 -21.17 -5.41 -3.34
CA PHE A 736 -21.43 -5.42 -1.91
C PHE A 736 -22.90 -5.19 -1.64
N TYR A 737 -23.45 -5.98 -0.74
CA TYR A 737 -24.86 -5.97 -0.42
C TYR A 737 -25.10 -6.18 1.07
N ASP A 738 -25.91 -5.32 1.69
CA ASP A 738 -26.40 -5.51 3.04
C ASP A 738 -27.69 -6.31 3.02
N THR A 739 -27.64 -7.51 3.63
CA THR A 739 -28.78 -8.43 3.63
C THR A 739 -29.76 -8.16 4.78
N THR A 740 -29.37 -7.33 5.77
CA THR A 740 -30.23 -6.92 6.88
C THR A 740 -31.20 -5.84 6.43
N GLU A 741 -30.65 -4.82 5.78
CA GLU A 741 -31.42 -3.66 5.32
C GLU A 741 -31.93 -3.82 3.87
N ASP A 742 -31.55 -4.90 3.19
CA ASP A 742 -31.93 -5.21 1.79
C ASP A 742 -31.44 -4.13 0.81
N ILE A 743 -30.19 -3.65 0.99
CA ILE A 743 -29.61 -2.51 0.27
C ILE A 743 -28.32 -2.91 -0.40
N MET A 744 -28.16 -2.54 -1.69
CA MET A 744 -26.87 -2.59 -2.37
C MET A 744 -25.98 -1.47 -1.82
N LEU A 745 -24.73 -1.80 -1.46
CA LEU A 745 -23.77 -0.83 -0.97
C LEU A 745 -22.91 -0.29 -2.10
N GLU A 746 -22.41 -1.20 -2.95
CA GLU A 746 -21.57 -0.86 -4.08
C GLU A 746 -21.62 -1.94 -5.16
N ALA A 747 -21.65 -1.52 -6.40
CA ALA A 747 -21.39 -2.35 -7.57
C ALA A 747 -20.33 -1.66 -8.45
N LEU A 748 -19.26 -2.36 -8.79
CA LEU A 748 -18.25 -1.88 -9.72
C LEU A 748 -17.95 -2.97 -10.76
N ALA A 749 -17.85 -2.56 -12.01
CA ALA A 749 -17.37 -3.42 -13.09
C ALA A 749 -16.40 -2.63 -13.95
N ARG A 750 -15.19 -3.18 -14.15
CA ARG A 750 -14.15 -2.56 -14.97
C ARG A 750 -13.68 -3.52 -16.04
N VAL A 751 -13.59 -3.03 -17.25
CA VAL A 751 -12.99 -3.72 -18.38
C VAL A 751 -11.83 -2.86 -18.89
N THR A 752 -10.64 -3.42 -18.93
CA THR A 752 -9.46 -2.73 -19.44
C THR A 752 -8.88 -3.51 -20.61
N TYR A 753 -8.68 -2.84 -21.73
CA TYR A 753 -7.87 -3.34 -22.85
C TYR A 753 -6.51 -2.65 -22.79
N THR A 754 -5.45 -3.44 -22.71
CA THR A 754 -4.07 -2.96 -22.71
C THR A 754 -3.34 -3.50 -23.94
N SER A 755 -2.90 -2.61 -24.83
CA SER A 755 -1.99 -2.90 -25.92
C SER A 755 -0.54 -2.76 -25.42
N ASP A 756 0.43 -3.03 -26.26
CA ASP A 756 1.85 -2.84 -25.92
C ASP A 756 2.22 -1.36 -25.76
N CYS A 757 1.43 -0.42 -26.28
CA CYS A 757 1.74 1.02 -26.28
C CYS A 757 0.59 1.95 -25.89
N TRP A 758 -0.57 1.42 -25.51
CA TRP A 758 -1.71 2.21 -25.02
C TRP A 758 -2.70 1.33 -24.27
N TYR A 759 -3.55 1.94 -23.48
CA TYR A 759 -4.66 1.26 -22.81
C TYR A 759 -5.96 2.06 -22.89
N VAL A 760 -7.06 1.36 -22.77
CA VAL A 760 -8.40 1.94 -22.59
C VAL A 760 -9.15 1.17 -21.51
N GLY A 761 -9.74 1.89 -20.59
CA GLY A 761 -10.58 1.35 -19.52
C GLY A 761 -11.99 1.90 -19.58
N ILE A 762 -12.95 1.03 -19.29
CA ILE A 762 -14.35 1.40 -19.07
C ILE A 762 -14.69 0.90 -17.67
N THR A 763 -15.13 1.79 -16.80
CA THR A 763 -15.55 1.47 -15.43
C THR A 763 -17.01 1.93 -15.24
N TYR A 764 -17.82 1.02 -14.76
CA TYR A 764 -19.14 1.31 -14.23
C TYR A 764 -19.06 1.23 -12.70
N THR A 765 -19.57 2.23 -12.02
CA THR A 765 -19.73 2.25 -10.56
C THR A 765 -21.16 2.65 -10.21
N ASP A 766 -21.72 1.99 -9.22
CA ASP A 766 -22.99 2.33 -8.60
C ASP A 766 -22.81 2.21 -7.09
N GLN A 767 -22.86 3.32 -6.38
CA GLN A 767 -22.52 3.41 -4.96
C GLN A 767 -23.66 4.04 -4.18
N LEU A 768 -23.91 3.50 -3.00
CA LEU A 768 -24.82 4.12 -2.04
C LEU A 768 -24.22 5.45 -1.56
N ARG A 769 -24.94 6.55 -1.82
CA ARG A 769 -24.50 7.90 -1.50
C ARG A 769 -25.05 8.38 -0.15
N SER A 770 -26.27 8.04 0.17
CA SER A 770 -26.88 8.35 1.46
C SER A 770 -27.67 7.16 1.99
N TRP A 771 -27.52 6.91 3.30
CA TRP A 771 -28.26 5.85 3.99
C TRP A 771 -29.69 6.30 4.28
N PRO A 772 -30.70 5.43 4.07
CA PRO A 772 -32.08 5.76 4.41
C PRO A 772 -32.26 5.80 5.94
N GLY A 773 -32.29 6.96 6.51
CA GLY A 773 -32.52 7.10 7.96
C GLY A 773 -31.75 8.21 8.68
N GLY A 774 -31.06 9.07 7.94
CA GLY A 774 -30.38 10.24 8.53
C GLY A 774 -31.33 11.07 9.40
N VAL A 775 -30.93 11.31 10.64
CA VAL A 775 -31.70 11.99 11.68
C VAL A 775 -32.24 13.33 11.16
N GLY A 776 -33.57 13.46 11.10
CA GLY A 776 -34.28 14.75 10.90
C GLY A 776 -34.83 15.01 9.52
N THR A 777 -34.71 14.11 8.54
CA THR A 777 -35.39 14.18 7.25
C THR A 777 -36.51 13.14 7.14
N PRO A 778 -37.68 13.47 6.55
CA PRO A 778 -38.64 12.44 6.15
C PRO A 778 -37.91 11.53 5.17
N THR A 779 -37.69 10.27 5.57
CA THR A 779 -36.91 9.22 4.92
C THR A 779 -37.02 9.25 3.38
N PRO A 780 -36.08 9.81 2.64
CA PRO A 780 -35.92 9.40 1.25
C PRO A 780 -35.34 7.98 1.28
N GLY A 781 -35.70 7.16 0.32
CA GLY A 781 -35.06 5.87 0.10
C GLY A 781 -33.54 6.05 -0.12
N PRO A 782 -32.79 4.95 -0.19
CA PRO A 782 -31.36 5.02 -0.45
C PRO A 782 -31.09 5.80 -1.75
N GLU A 783 -30.19 6.75 -1.69
CA GLU A 783 -29.73 7.48 -2.87
C GLU A 783 -28.47 6.82 -3.40
N TYR A 784 -28.47 6.54 -4.71
CA TYR A 784 -27.33 5.95 -5.41
C TYR A 784 -26.69 6.94 -6.36
N GLU A 785 -25.39 6.83 -6.54
CA GLU A 785 -24.64 7.54 -7.59
C GLU A 785 -24.11 6.53 -8.61
N GLU A 786 -24.70 6.58 -9.80
CA GLU A 786 -24.24 5.81 -10.94
C GLU A 786 -23.23 6.62 -11.73
N ASN A 787 -22.08 6.02 -12.03
CA ASN A 787 -21.05 6.64 -12.87
C ASN A 787 -20.53 5.64 -13.91
N ILE A 788 -20.43 6.08 -15.16
CA ILE A 788 -19.74 5.38 -16.22
C ILE A 788 -18.55 6.25 -16.61
N SER A 789 -17.36 5.75 -16.38
CA SER A 789 -16.13 6.43 -16.75
C SER A 789 -15.38 5.67 -17.83
N PHE A 790 -14.75 6.44 -18.70
CA PHE A 790 -13.91 5.96 -19.80
C PHE A 790 -12.57 6.67 -19.72
N ASN A 791 -11.47 5.93 -19.72
CA ASN A 791 -10.13 6.47 -19.66
C ASN A 791 -9.24 5.87 -20.74
N ILE A 792 -8.35 6.70 -21.30
CA ILE A 792 -7.33 6.29 -22.27
C ILE A 792 -5.98 6.80 -21.77
N GLY A 793 -4.96 5.97 -21.93
CA GLY A 793 -3.58 6.35 -21.63
C GLY A 793 -2.59 5.75 -22.62
N ILE A 794 -1.39 6.34 -22.66
CA ILE A 794 -0.26 5.91 -23.50
C ILE A 794 0.72 5.16 -22.61
N ILE A 795 1.29 4.07 -23.12
CA ILE A 795 2.31 3.27 -22.46
C ILE A 795 3.62 3.46 -23.24
N GLY A 796 4.72 3.80 -22.57
CA GLY A 796 6.04 3.89 -23.20
C GLY A 796 7.01 4.86 -22.54
N PHE A 797 8.29 4.83 -22.95
CA PHE A 797 9.38 5.71 -22.50
C PHE A 797 9.65 5.70 -20.99
N GLY A 798 9.79 4.48 -20.40
CA GLY A 798 10.21 4.31 -19.00
C GLY A 798 9.14 4.65 -17.95
N THR A 799 7.96 5.03 -18.38
CA THR A 799 6.83 5.26 -17.50
C THR A 799 5.86 4.09 -17.61
N ASN A 800 5.80 3.25 -16.60
CA ASN A 800 4.71 2.30 -16.42
C ASN A 800 3.44 3.05 -16.00
N PHE A 801 2.95 3.94 -16.85
CA PHE A 801 1.66 4.57 -16.65
C PHE A 801 0.56 3.54 -16.88
N GLY A 802 -0.20 3.25 -15.84
CA GLY A 802 -1.37 2.39 -15.91
C GLY A 802 -1.25 1.04 -15.22
N THR A 803 -0.12 0.65 -14.63
CA THR A 803 -0.07 -0.53 -13.77
C THR A 803 -0.85 -0.33 -12.48
N ASP A 804 -0.96 0.90 -11.97
CA ASP A 804 -1.79 1.21 -10.80
C ASP A 804 -3.30 1.22 -11.10
N TYR A 805 -3.70 1.39 -12.36
CA TYR A 805 -5.10 1.22 -12.78
C TYR A 805 -5.45 -0.22 -13.16
N GLY A 806 -4.46 -1.10 -13.34
CA GLY A 806 -4.66 -2.50 -13.76
C GLY A 806 -4.49 -3.53 -12.66
N ASP A 807 -3.60 -3.28 -11.70
CA ASP A 807 -3.37 -4.16 -10.54
C ASP A 807 -3.93 -3.49 -9.28
N GLY A 808 -5.17 -3.85 -8.96
CA GLY A 808 -5.74 -3.49 -7.67
C GLY A 808 -5.73 -1.99 -7.40
N GLY A 809 -6.48 -1.23 -8.15
CA GLY A 809 -7.09 -0.03 -7.59
C GLY A 809 -7.65 -0.48 -6.26
N ASN A 810 -7.25 0.16 -5.18
CA ASN A 810 -7.63 -0.15 -3.82
C ASN A 810 -9.06 -0.67 -3.83
N ALA A 811 -9.21 -1.98 -3.63
CA ALA A 811 -10.47 -2.50 -3.20
C ALA A 811 -10.81 -1.60 -2.02
N LEU A 812 -11.85 -0.79 -2.17
CA LEU A 812 -12.30 0.11 -1.14
C LEU A 812 -12.25 -0.67 0.16
N GLY A 813 -11.46 -0.18 1.12
CA GLY A 813 -10.94 -0.92 2.26
C GLY A 813 -11.94 -1.86 2.85
N TYR A 814 -11.63 -3.13 2.75
CA TYR A 814 -12.34 -4.22 3.38
C TYR A 814 -12.24 -4.12 4.88
N GLY A 815 -12.67 -3.17 5.51
CA GLY A 815 -12.60 -3.12 6.94
C GLY A 815 -13.96 -2.80 7.57
N ARG A 816 -14.78 -1.98 6.91
CA ARG A 816 -15.93 -1.36 7.58
C ARG A 816 -17.17 -1.36 6.71
N PRO A 817 -18.33 -1.46 7.33
CA PRO A 817 -19.55 -1.13 6.63
C PRO A 817 -19.43 0.28 6.05
N PHE A 818 -19.76 0.45 4.80
CA PHE A 818 -19.72 1.74 4.09
C PHE A 818 -20.39 2.88 4.90
N TYR A 819 -21.49 2.60 5.57
CA TYR A 819 -22.22 3.57 6.37
C TYR A 819 -21.64 3.89 7.75
N LEU A 820 -20.61 3.16 8.22
CA LEU A 820 -19.83 3.53 9.40
C LEU A 820 -18.66 4.47 9.05
N ASN A 821 -18.42 4.70 7.76
CA ASN A 821 -17.41 5.65 7.28
C ASN A 821 -17.98 7.02 6.92
N ASN A 822 -19.30 7.23 7.09
CA ASN A 822 -19.98 8.50 6.82
C ASN A 822 -20.35 9.24 8.09
#